data_58e0d3db6e6829ce6ebe54f221e24cd7
#
_entry.id   58e0d3db6e6829ce6ebe54f221e24cd7
#
_cell.length_a   1.000
_cell.length_b   1.000
_cell.length_c   1.000
_cell.angle_alpha   90.00
_cell.angle_beta   90.00
_cell.angle_gamma   90.00
#
_symmetry.space_group_name_H-M   'P 1'
#
loop_
_entity.id
_entity.type
_entity.pdbx_description
1 polymer ?
#
loop_
_entity_poly.entity_id
_entity_poly.type
_entity_poly.pdbx_seq_one_letter_code
_entity_poly.pdbx_strand_id
1 'polypeptide(L)'
;SGGSLGNIPITVAADAYWNPLGPTLLADGSVNPNRLPGLVGVPDEGLPVTIRSLNYVDAGMKTVNVTNYQYRFLGGLRGSFGDWNWESAGLYTWATVKDVMDGTSSTLLQAAINKTTPDAYNPFNGGCVDTPSVGDCTVNDPSVIDSFRIQSTRRNKTTLALWDLKISNANLLDLWGGNSIGIASGVEFRRETYKDDRDPRQGGVAGVDITYTDAVTGIFYGSDLMGASPSPDVSGRRKVWSAYAELAIPLVSPEMEIPMIRSFDIQVAGRYESYSDVGDVAKPKIAASWDLLQGFRLRGSWSQGFRAPNLEVLNTATLDRVNGGTEYVLCEADLRAGRISSFAECARSVSVLRRSGGNPDLKPEESTSWNFGAVFQPPLPDGMGQVTFTVDRWRIKQKGVVGLLDYQNALNLDYLLRVQGSSNPAVVRREPTADDIALVAGTGLEPVGELLYVTAPFQNLLPIQVDGIDFNLDYRVTTSSFGSFGLNVNAARLIKYQIDAPAAVQAVIDAQADGTINAAVPVSGGGDVVNRDGQPRWRISGNLTWDYGPVRIGAFTQFISDVYQNDVFDAAGNNFVVDGQTTVNLYATYKFDQGMMKGTAITIGARNIFDKNPPLASSGYLSSLYQPQARYWYTSIKKSF
;
A
#
# COMPACT_ATOMS: atom_id res chain seq x y z
N SER A 1 3.64 -5.17 -6.47
CA SER A 1 3.56 -6.28 -7.41
C SER A 1 2.26 -6.14 -8.18
N GLY A 2 2.35 -5.70 -9.42
CA GLY A 2 1.22 -5.71 -10.31
C GLY A 2 0.78 -7.14 -10.51
N GLY A 3 -0.48 -7.44 -10.19
CA GLY A 3 -1.11 -8.66 -10.64
C GLY A 3 -0.84 -8.76 -12.13
N SER A 4 -0.38 -9.92 -12.58
CA SER A 4 -0.24 -10.27 -13.96
C SER A 4 -1.61 -10.05 -14.61
N LEU A 5 -1.80 -8.88 -15.21
CA LEU A 5 -2.83 -8.74 -16.20
C LEU A 5 -2.43 -9.71 -17.29
N GLY A 6 -3.27 -10.70 -17.52
CA GLY A 6 -3.07 -11.62 -18.63
C GLY A 6 -2.66 -10.79 -19.84
N ASN A 7 -1.57 -11.15 -20.47
CA ASN A 7 -1.13 -10.47 -21.68
C ASN A 7 -2.35 -10.39 -22.61
N ILE A 8 -2.59 -9.20 -23.17
CA ILE A 8 -3.62 -9.06 -24.18
C ILE A 8 -3.26 -10.05 -25.29
N PRO A 9 -4.12 -11.04 -25.59
CA PRO A 9 -3.81 -12.00 -26.63
C PRO A 9 -3.72 -11.29 -27.98
N ILE A 10 -2.78 -11.74 -28.81
CA ILE A 10 -2.59 -11.26 -30.18
C ILE A 10 -2.90 -12.40 -31.11
N THR A 11 -3.80 -12.19 -32.07
CA THR A 11 -4.11 -13.21 -33.07
C THR A 11 -3.33 -12.94 -34.34
N VAL A 12 -2.53 -13.93 -34.73
CA VAL A 12 -1.80 -14.01 -35.99
C VAL A 12 -2.80 -14.42 -37.06
N ALA A 13 -2.92 -13.65 -38.12
CA ALA A 13 -3.82 -13.97 -39.23
C ALA A 13 -3.43 -15.27 -39.93
N ALA A 14 -4.38 -15.93 -40.57
CA ALA A 14 -4.13 -17.20 -41.29
C ALA A 14 -3.05 -17.04 -42.37
N ASP A 15 -3.04 -15.92 -43.08
CA ASP A 15 -2.12 -15.59 -44.17
C ASP A 15 -0.85 -14.83 -43.74
N ALA A 16 -0.66 -14.60 -42.45
CA ALA A 16 0.54 -13.93 -41.94
C ALA A 16 1.81 -14.74 -42.28
N TYR A 17 2.86 -14.06 -42.70
CA TYR A 17 4.07 -14.70 -43.25
C TYR A 17 4.69 -15.73 -42.29
N TRP A 18 4.82 -15.42 -41.01
CA TRP A 18 5.43 -16.28 -39.99
C TRP A 18 4.44 -17.22 -39.27
N ASN A 19 3.19 -17.32 -39.77
CA ASN A 19 2.21 -18.21 -39.15
C ASN A 19 2.57 -19.70 -39.42
N PRO A 20 2.86 -20.50 -38.36
CA PRO A 20 3.19 -21.91 -38.51
C PRO A 20 2.02 -22.78 -39.01
N LEU A 21 0.78 -22.29 -38.92
CA LEU A 21 -0.43 -22.89 -39.48
C LEU A 21 -0.89 -22.12 -40.73
N GLY A 22 0.01 -21.37 -41.38
CA GLY A 22 -0.28 -20.53 -42.52
C GLY A 22 -0.67 -21.31 -43.81
N PRO A 23 -0.93 -20.61 -44.91
CA PRO A 23 -1.37 -21.24 -46.16
C PRO A 23 -0.28 -22.14 -46.73
N THR A 24 -0.68 -23.12 -47.57
CA THR A 24 0.27 -24.01 -48.28
C THR A 24 1.12 -23.24 -49.28
N LEU A 25 0.52 -22.27 -49.96
CA LEU A 25 1.19 -21.39 -50.92
C LEU A 25 1.09 -19.93 -50.46
N LEU A 26 2.16 -19.17 -50.61
CA LEU A 26 2.16 -17.73 -50.43
C LEU A 26 1.39 -17.01 -51.57
N ALA A 27 1.11 -15.71 -51.38
CA ALA A 27 0.35 -14.90 -52.34
C ALA A 27 1.00 -14.86 -53.76
N ASP A 28 2.32 -15.06 -53.86
CA ASP A 28 3.07 -15.14 -55.09
C ASP A 28 3.05 -16.53 -55.75
N GLY A 29 2.37 -17.50 -55.12
CA GLY A 29 2.26 -18.89 -55.59
C GLY A 29 3.44 -19.78 -55.17
N SER A 30 4.42 -19.28 -54.46
CA SER A 30 5.53 -20.07 -53.90
C SER A 30 5.07 -20.91 -52.69
N VAL A 31 5.76 -22.04 -52.46
CA VAL A 31 5.52 -22.86 -51.24
C VAL A 31 5.85 -22.05 -49.99
N ASN A 32 4.95 -22.02 -49.03
CA ASN A 32 5.17 -21.33 -47.75
C ASN A 32 6.25 -22.05 -46.91
N PRO A 33 7.43 -21.46 -46.74
CA PRO A 33 8.51 -22.08 -45.99
C PRO A 33 8.27 -22.15 -44.46
N ASN A 34 7.31 -21.35 -43.95
CA ASN A 34 7.05 -21.20 -42.52
C ASN A 34 5.90 -22.11 -42.04
N ARG A 35 5.15 -22.75 -42.99
CA ARG A 35 4.12 -23.72 -42.62
C ARG A 35 4.78 -25.00 -42.09
N LEU A 36 4.36 -25.45 -40.90
CA LEU A 36 4.86 -26.71 -40.32
C LEU A 36 4.51 -27.90 -41.20
N PRO A 37 5.44 -28.88 -41.38
CA PRO A 37 5.15 -30.09 -42.13
C PRO A 37 4.24 -31.04 -41.33
N GLY A 38 3.47 -31.87 -42.05
CA GLY A 38 2.68 -32.95 -41.44
C GLY A 38 1.43 -32.52 -40.67
N LEU A 39 0.93 -31.30 -40.91
CA LEU A 39 -0.29 -30.80 -40.26
C LEU A 39 -1.51 -31.62 -40.72
N VAL A 40 -2.33 -32.05 -39.76
CA VAL A 40 -3.59 -32.76 -40.01
C VAL A 40 -4.76 -31.85 -39.59
N GLY A 41 -5.77 -31.69 -40.45
CA GLY A 41 -6.95 -30.87 -40.17
C GLY A 41 -6.74 -29.36 -40.30
N VAL A 42 -5.60 -28.92 -40.85
CA VAL A 42 -5.34 -27.53 -41.21
C VAL A 42 -5.58 -27.34 -42.70
N PRO A 43 -6.53 -26.49 -43.11
CA PRO A 43 -6.84 -26.26 -44.53
C PRO A 43 -5.67 -25.62 -45.27
N ASP A 44 -5.73 -25.64 -46.61
CA ASP A 44 -4.67 -25.11 -47.46
C ASP A 44 -4.53 -23.59 -47.37
N GLU A 45 -5.59 -22.88 -47.04
CA GLU A 45 -5.63 -21.44 -46.75
C GLU A 45 -5.09 -21.06 -45.38
N GLY A 46 -4.77 -22.06 -44.54
CA GLY A 46 -4.24 -21.87 -43.17
C GLY A 46 -5.32 -21.61 -42.12
N LEU A 47 -4.87 -21.50 -40.89
CA LEU A 47 -5.69 -21.13 -39.71
C LEU A 47 -5.03 -20.02 -38.92
N PRO A 48 -5.81 -19.11 -38.31
CA PRO A 48 -5.24 -18.12 -37.39
C PRO A 48 -4.72 -18.76 -36.09
N VAL A 49 -3.71 -18.14 -35.50
CA VAL A 49 -3.09 -18.60 -34.23
C VAL A 49 -3.17 -17.50 -33.17
N THR A 50 -3.80 -17.77 -32.03
CA THR A 50 -3.85 -16.83 -30.92
C THR A 50 -2.71 -17.06 -29.95
N ILE A 51 -1.81 -16.07 -29.79
CA ILE A 51 -0.73 -16.05 -28.83
C ILE A 51 -1.27 -15.44 -27.53
N ARG A 52 -1.39 -16.26 -26.49
CA ARG A 52 -1.93 -15.82 -25.19
C ARG A 52 -0.90 -15.09 -24.30
N SER A 53 0.38 -15.38 -24.52
CA SER A 53 1.50 -14.76 -23.79
C SER A 53 2.68 -14.63 -24.73
N LEU A 54 3.17 -13.42 -24.94
CA LEU A 54 4.32 -13.14 -25.78
C LEU A 54 5.43 -12.48 -24.94
N ASN A 55 6.58 -13.14 -24.87
CA ASN A 55 7.80 -12.57 -24.32
C ASN A 55 8.71 -12.18 -25.49
N TYR A 56 8.69 -10.92 -25.91
CA TYR A 56 9.56 -10.41 -26.96
C TYR A 56 10.88 -9.89 -26.35
N VAL A 57 11.81 -10.82 -26.15
CA VAL A 57 13.15 -10.52 -25.62
C VAL A 57 13.98 -9.61 -26.52
N ASP A 58 13.71 -9.62 -27.82
CA ASP A 58 14.36 -8.79 -28.84
C ASP A 58 13.94 -7.31 -28.79
N ALA A 59 12.80 -6.97 -28.17
CA ALA A 59 12.38 -5.59 -27.97
C ALA A 59 13.15 -4.86 -26.83
N GLY A 60 14.05 -5.54 -26.13
CA GLY A 60 14.87 -5.00 -25.07
C GLY A 60 14.15 -4.82 -23.74
N MET A 61 14.83 -4.20 -22.79
CA MET A 61 14.29 -3.99 -21.45
C MET A 61 13.26 -2.86 -21.45
N LYS A 62 12.17 -3.07 -20.71
CA LYS A 62 11.19 -2.03 -20.42
C LYS A 62 11.71 -1.12 -19.32
N THR A 63 11.96 0.15 -19.65
CA THR A 63 12.42 1.15 -18.68
C THR A 63 11.31 2.12 -18.31
N VAL A 64 11.39 2.67 -17.08
CA VAL A 64 10.52 3.75 -16.61
C VAL A 64 11.39 4.87 -16.08
N ASN A 65 11.28 6.03 -16.72
CA ASN A 65 11.94 7.26 -16.27
C ASN A 65 10.95 8.09 -15.47
N VAL A 66 11.22 8.26 -14.17
CA VAL A 66 10.36 9.01 -13.25
C VAL A 66 11.03 10.36 -12.93
N THR A 67 10.32 11.45 -13.23
CA THR A 67 10.75 12.79 -12.88
C THR A 67 9.79 13.40 -11.87
N ASN A 68 10.31 13.75 -10.69
CA ASN A 68 9.54 14.36 -9.61
C ASN A 68 10.08 15.76 -9.35
N TYR A 69 9.16 16.74 -9.27
CA TYR A 69 9.51 18.08 -8.81
C TYR A 69 8.37 18.68 -8.00
N GLN A 70 8.76 19.43 -6.98
CA GLN A 70 7.85 20.12 -6.09
C GLN A 70 8.33 21.55 -5.88
N TYR A 71 7.40 22.47 -5.91
CA TYR A 71 7.64 23.88 -5.58
C TYR A 71 6.75 24.28 -4.41
N ARG A 72 7.30 25.08 -3.52
CA ARG A 72 6.60 25.59 -2.34
C ARG A 72 6.93 27.06 -2.12
N PHE A 73 5.89 27.88 -2.00
CA PHE A 73 5.98 29.28 -1.60
C PHE A 73 5.23 29.43 -0.28
N LEU A 74 5.90 29.99 0.71
CA LEU A 74 5.36 30.26 2.03
C LEU A 74 5.74 31.67 2.42
N GLY A 75 4.75 32.47 2.83
CA GLY A 75 4.94 33.80 3.39
C GLY A 75 3.99 34.00 4.56
N GLY A 76 4.45 34.66 5.61
CA GLY A 76 3.64 34.89 6.78
C GLY A 76 4.10 36.11 7.58
N LEU A 77 3.20 36.56 8.44
CA LEU A 77 3.40 37.64 9.38
C LEU A 77 3.10 37.13 10.79
N ARG A 78 3.83 37.60 11.76
CA ARG A 78 3.58 37.32 13.17
C ARG A 78 3.80 38.58 14.00
N GLY A 79 3.11 38.66 15.11
CA GLY A 79 3.23 39.81 16.00
C GLY A 79 2.58 39.51 17.36
N SER A 80 2.67 40.50 18.24
CA SER A 80 2.03 40.47 19.56
C SER A 80 1.34 41.80 19.85
N PHE A 81 0.27 41.75 20.64
CA PHE A 81 -0.38 42.93 21.21
C PHE A 81 -0.85 42.55 22.63
N GLY A 82 -0.34 43.27 23.64
CA GLY A 82 -0.48 42.85 25.03
C GLY A 82 0.03 41.43 25.23
N ASP A 83 -0.75 40.55 25.87
CA ASP A 83 -0.42 39.14 26.11
C ASP A 83 -0.83 38.21 24.94
N TRP A 84 -1.36 38.77 23.86
CA TRP A 84 -1.76 38.01 22.69
C TRP A 84 -0.64 37.93 21.66
N ASN A 85 -0.38 36.71 21.20
CA ASN A 85 0.46 36.45 20.05
C ASN A 85 -0.42 36.03 18.87
N TRP A 86 -0.06 36.48 17.68
CA TRP A 86 -0.74 36.09 16.46
C TRP A 86 0.25 35.73 15.34
N GLU A 87 -0.18 34.83 14.50
CA GLU A 87 0.55 34.43 13.30
C GLU A 87 -0.45 34.19 12.17
N SER A 88 -0.17 34.73 10.97
CA SER A 88 -0.92 34.44 9.75
C SER A 88 0.04 34.08 8.64
N ALA A 89 -0.23 33.00 7.93
CA ALA A 89 0.61 32.52 6.84
C ALA A 89 -0.22 32.08 5.62
N GLY A 90 0.38 32.29 4.44
CA GLY A 90 -0.14 31.77 3.18
C GLY A 90 0.86 30.81 2.56
N LEU A 91 0.36 29.68 2.09
CA LEU A 91 1.14 28.63 1.44
C LEU A 91 0.54 28.32 0.07
N TYR A 92 1.39 28.25 -0.95
CA TYR A 92 1.05 27.62 -2.22
C TYR A 92 2.11 26.61 -2.60
N THR A 93 1.68 25.35 -2.88
CA THR A 93 2.58 24.31 -3.34
C THR A 93 1.94 23.51 -4.47
N TRP A 94 2.78 23.03 -5.38
CA TRP A 94 2.37 22.01 -6.33
C TRP A 94 3.50 20.97 -6.46
N ALA A 95 3.08 19.73 -6.70
CA ALA A 95 3.96 18.63 -7.00
C ALA A 95 3.52 17.99 -8.32
N THR A 96 4.50 17.60 -9.12
CA THR A 96 4.27 16.88 -10.37
C THR A 96 5.17 15.66 -10.41
N VAL A 97 4.58 14.52 -10.73
CA VAL A 97 5.27 13.27 -11.07
C VAL A 97 5.01 13.01 -12.53
N LYS A 98 6.07 12.87 -13.32
CA LYS A 98 5.99 12.47 -14.72
C LYS A 98 6.71 11.14 -14.89
N ASP A 99 5.98 10.12 -15.31
CA ASP A 99 6.50 8.82 -15.69
C ASP A 99 6.53 8.75 -17.21
N VAL A 100 7.67 8.34 -17.77
CA VAL A 100 7.81 7.99 -19.18
C VAL A 100 8.28 6.56 -19.23
N MET A 101 7.44 5.69 -19.77
CA MET A 101 7.64 4.24 -19.80
C MET A 101 7.75 3.75 -21.22
N ASP A 102 8.78 2.95 -21.51
CA ASP A 102 8.84 2.20 -22.75
C ASP A 102 7.73 1.15 -22.75
N GLY A 103 7.02 1.05 -23.86
CA GLY A 103 5.87 0.17 -24.00
C GLY A 103 5.74 -0.36 -25.43
N THR A 104 4.74 -1.20 -25.64
CA THR A 104 4.38 -1.78 -26.93
C THR A 104 2.92 -1.48 -27.21
N SER A 105 2.61 -0.97 -28.40
CA SER A 105 1.25 -0.84 -28.91
C SER A 105 0.77 -2.20 -29.44
N SER A 106 -0.35 -2.69 -28.93
CA SER A 106 -0.96 -3.94 -29.38
C SER A 106 -1.41 -3.85 -30.84
N THR A 107 -1.98 -2.71 -31.24
CA THR A 107 -2.41 -2.45 -32.62
C THR A 107 -1.24 -2.48 -33.59
N LEU A 108 -0.15 -1.77 -33.28
CA LEU A 108 1.04 -1.71 -34.14
C LEU A 108 1.76 -3.06 -34.18
N LEU A 109 1.84 -3.76 -33.04
CA LEU A 109 2.44 -5.10 -33.00
C LEU A 109 1.64 -6.09 -33.84
N GLN A 110 0.31 -6.11 -33.72
CA GLN A 110 -0.51 -7.00 -34.54
C GLN A 110 -0.38 -6.67 -36.03
N ALA A 111 -0.31 -5.39 -36.42
CA ALA A 111 -0.07 -4.98 -37.78
C ALA A 111 1.30 -5.45 -38.30
N ALA A 112 2.35 -5.41 -37.44
CA ALA A 112 3.68 -5.92 -37.82
C ALA A 112 3.71 -7.45 -37.95
N ILE A 113 3.00 -8.18 -37.08
CA ILE A 113 2.89 -9.66 -37.13
C ILE A 113 2.10 -10.12 -38.36
N ASN A 114 1.01 -9.44 -38.72
CA ASN A 114 0.06 -9.87 -39.75
C ASN A 114 0.45 -9.45 -41.18
N LYS A 115 1.66 -8.94 -41.39
CA LYS A 115 2.17 -8.76 -42.75
C LYS A 115 2.31 -10.12 -43.45
N THR A 116 2.03 -10.15 -44.74
CA THR A 116 2.13 -11.35 -45.62
C THR A 116 3.49 -11.47 -46.30
N THR A 117 4.46 -10.63 -45.93
CA THR A 117 5.80 -10.50 -46.55
C THR A 117 6.91 -10.79 -45.52
N PRO A 118 8.13 -11.16 -45.97
CA PRO A 118 9.24 -11.54 -45.07
C PRO A 118 9.65 -10.48 -44.04
N ASP A 119 9.30 -9.22 -44.25
CA ASP A 119 9.51 -8.12 -43.32
C ASP A 119 8.46 -8.05 -42.19
N ALA A 120 7.64 -9.09 -42.01
CA ALA A 120 6.76 -9.25 -40.88
C ALA A 120 7.57 -9.48 -39.60
N TYR A 121 7.04 -9.04 -38.44
CA TYR A 121 7.59 -9.44 -37.15
C TYR A 121 7.34 -10.93 -36.90
N ASN A 122 8.42 -11.66 -36.59
CA ASN A 122 8.35 -13.07 -36.23
C ASN A 122 8.20 -13.27 -34.72
N PRO A 123 6.99 -13.59 -34.20
CA PRO A 123 6.79 -13.80 -32.76
C PRO A 123 7.25 -15.18 -32.27
N PHE A 124 7.69 -16.05 -33.17
CA PHE A 124 8.06 -17.45 -32.88
C PHE A 124 9.57 -17.67 -32.78
N ASN A 125 10.41 -16.62 -32.93
CA ASN A 125 11.87 -16.74 -32.92
C ASN A 125 12.49 -16.75 -31.50
N GLY A 126 11.68 -16.53 -30.43
CA GLY A 126 12.18 -16.36 -29.05
C GLY A 126 12.87 -17.58 -28.47
N GLY A 127 12.58 -18.80 -28.97
CA GLY A 127 13.22 -20.03 -28.51
C GLY A 127 14.73 -20.13 -28.81
N CYS A 128 15.25 -19.30 -29.69
CA CYS A 128 16.67 -19.28 -30.03
C CYS A 128 17.53 -18.40 -29.12
N VAL A 129 16.95 -17.58 -28.25
CA VAL A 129 17.67 -16.74 -27.29
C VAL A 129 18.18 -17.59 -26.13
N ASP A 130 17.31 -18.45 -25.57
CA ASP A 130 17.64 -19.29 -24.40
C ASP A 130 18.06 -20.72 -24.81
N THR A 131 17.54 -21.23 -25.92
CA THR A 131 17.81 -22.59 -26.41
C THR A 131 17.99 -22.56 -27.94
N PRO A 132 19.22 -22.30 -28.45
CA PRO A 132 19.48 -22.05 -29.87
C PRO A 132 19.06 -23.15 -30.86
N SER A 133 18.66 -24.31 -30.39
CA SER A 133 18.22 -25.45 -31.25
C SER A 133 16.71 -25.63 -31.29
N VAL A 134 15.93 -24.77 -30.65
CA VAL A 134 14.47 -24.88 -30.53
C VAL A 134 13.79 -23.66 -31.14
N GLY A 135 12.94 -23.87 -32.12
CA GLY A 135 12.12 -22.84 -32.81
C GLY A 135 12.79 -22.21 -34.03
N ASP A 136 12.16 -21.18 -34.56
CA ASP A 136 12.67 -20.37 -35.66
C ASP A 136 13.68 -19.34 -35.14
N CYS A 137 14.91 -19.40 -35.66
CA CYS A 137 16.02 -18.54 -35.25
C CYS A 137 16.18 -17.29 -36.14
N THR A 138 15.21 -16.97 -36.99
CA THR A 138 15.27 -15.77 -37.81
C THR A 138 15.20 -14.52 -36.96
N VAL A 139 16.25 -13.69 -36.99
CA VAL A 139 16.33 -12.43 -36.25
C VAL A 139 15.38 -11.42 -36.86
N ASN A 140 14.54 -10.77 -36.01
CA ASN A 140 13.70 -9.65 -36.45
C ASN A 140 14.55 -8.41 -36.75
N ASP A 141 14.18 -7.71 -37.84
CA ASP A 141 14.83 -6.44 -38.18
C ASP A 141 14.54 -5.38 -37.06
N PRO A 142 15.54 -4.66 -36.55
CA PRO A 142 15.35 -3.62 -35.56
C PRO A 142 14.32 -2.55 -35.95
N SER A 143 14.20 -2.21 -37.23
CA SER A 143 13.20 -1.25 -37.73
C SER A 143 11.76 -1.77 -37.57
N VAL A 144 11.56 -3.07 -37.68
CA VAL A 144 10.26 -3.71 -37.45
C VAL A 144 9.92 -3.68 -35.96
N ILE A 145 10.89 -3.98 -35.09
CA ILE A 145 10.73 -3.88 -33.64
C ILE A 145 10.40 -2.44 -33.24
N ASP A 146 11.12 -1.46 -33.79
CA ASP A 146 10.89 -0.04 -33.48
C ASP A 146 9.52 0.46 -33.97
N SER A 147 8.92 -0.18 -34.99
CA SER A 147 7.61 0.21 -35.52
C SER A 147 6.45 0.08 -34.53
N PHE A 148 6.52 -0.82 -33.55
CA PHE A 148 5.50 -1.04 -32.54
C PHE A 148 5.91 -0.61 -31.12
N ARG A 149 7.16 -0.22 -30.93
CA ARG A 149 7.62 0.38 -29.67
C ARG A 149 7.09 1.79 -29.53
N ILE A 150 6.62 2.10 -28.34
CA ILE A 150 6.07 3.42 -28.00
C ILE A 150 6.59 3.88 -26.65
N GLN A 151 6.46 5.18 -26.38
CA GLN A 151 6.60 5.73 -25.05
C GLN A 151 5.23 6.11 -24.51
N SER A 152 4.85 5.54 -23.38
CA SER A 152 3.65 5.88 -22.64
C SER A 152 3.98 6.89 -21.56
N THR A 153 3.22 7.98 -21.47
CA THR A 153 3.43 9.06 -20.50
C THR A 153 2.27 9.12 -19.51
N ARG A 154 2.60 9.20 -18.21
CA ARG A 154 1.66 9.54 -17.14
C ARG A 154 2.12 10.81 -16.46
N ARG A 155 1.21 11.74 -16.20
CA ARG A 155 1.47 12.95 -15.44
C ARG A 155 0.49 13.06 -14.28
N ASN A 156 1.00 12.94 -13.06
CA ASN A 156 0.24 13.20 -11.85
C ASN A 156 0.58 14.58 -11.31
N LYS A 157 -0.43 15.40 -10.99
CA LYS A 157 -0.25 16.75 -10.44
C LYS A 157 -1.16 16.95 -9.24
N THR A 158 -0.58 17.43 -8.15
CA THR A 158 -1.32 17.88 -6.97
C THR A 158 -1.02 19.35 -6.68
N THR A 159 -2.01 20.10 -6.18
CA THR A 159 -1.81 21.47 -5.71
C THR A 159 -2.48 21.67 -4.36
N LEU A 160 -1.86 22.50 -3.53
CA LEU A 160 -2.40 22.97 -2.26
C LEU A 160 -2.20 24.47 -2.15
N ALA A 161 -3.30 25.21 -1.99
CA ALA A 161 -3.31 26.60 -1.56
C ALA A 161 -3.91 26.64 -0.14
N LEU A 162 -3.21 27.26 0.79
CA LEU A 162 -3.63 27.33 2.19
C LEU A 162 -3.37 28.73 2.74
N TRP A 163 -4.30 29.21 3.57
CA TRP A 163 -4.15 30.37 4.42
C TRP A 163 -4.60 30.01 5.84
N ASP A 164 -3.82 30.44 6.83
CA ASP A 164 -4.18 30.28 8.24
C ASP A 164 -3.97 31.56 9.05
N LEU A 165 -4.74 31.67 10.13
CA LEU A 165 -4.57 32.65 11.19
C LEU A 165 -4.66 31.95 12.53
N LYS A 166 -3.68 32.17 13.39
CA LYS A 166 -3.60 31.63 14.76
C LYS A 166 -3.45 32.77 15.75
N ILE A 167 -4.11 32.65 16.88
CA ILE A 167 -3.96 33.56 18.02
C ILE A 167 -3.76 32.75 19.29
N SER A 168 -2.96 33.25 20.22
CA SER A 168 -2.75 32.62 21.52
C SER A 168 -2.48 33.63 22.62
N ASN A 169 -2.90 33.29 23.82
CA ASN A 169 -2.62 34.02 25.04
C ASN A 169 -2.32 33.01 26.13
N ALA A 170 -1.14 33.12 26.77
CA ALA A 170 -0.72 32.21 27.84
C ALA A 170 -1.39 32.57 29.18
N ASN A 171 -1.88 33.80 29.33
CA ASN A 171 -2.42 34.38 30.57
C ASN A 171 -3.83 34.92 30.36
N LEU A 172 -4.73 34.10 29.76
CA LEU A 172 -6.09 34.51 29.46
C LEU A 172 -6.91 34.85 30.70
N LEU A 173 -6.74 34.05 31.77
CA LEU A 173 -7.47 34.17 33.02
C LEU A 173 -6.60 33.65 34.14
N ASP A 174 -6.40 34.45 35.16
CA ASP A 174 -5.64 34.05 36.35
C ASP A 174 -6.43 33.05 37.20
N LEU A 175 -5.73 32.01 37.61
CA LEU A 175 -6.19 31.02 38.56
C LEU A 175 -5.53 31.22 39.92
N TRP A 176 -5.93 30.41 40.91
CA TRP A 176 -5.27 30.33 42.21
C TRP A 176 -3.81 29.88 42.09
N GLY A 177 -2.99 30.27 43.07
CA GLY A 177 -1.59 29.85 43.15
C GLY A 177 -0.68 30.45 42.08
N GLY A 178 -1.07 31.56 41.45
CA GLY A 178 -0.24 32.25 40.45
C GLY A 178 -0.23 31.60 39.07
N ASN A 179 -1.10 30.62 38.84
CA ASN A 179 -1.28 30.01 37.53
C ASN A 179 -2.25 30.82 36.64
N SER A 180 -2.17 30.63 35.35
CA SER A 180 -3.10 31.23 34.38
C SER A 180 -3.55 30.24 33.34
N ILE A 181 -4.79 30.33 32.91
CA ILE A 181 -5.32 29.57 31.78
C ILE A 181 -4.72 30.13 30.50
N GLY A 182 -4.11 29.25 29.69
CA GLY A 182 -3.69 29.56 28.34
C GLY A 182 -4.75 29.20 27.32
N ILE A 183 -4.88 29.99 26.23
CA ILE A 183 -5.72 29.69 25.08
C ILE A 183 -4.91 29.76 23.79
N ALA A 184 -5.19 28.84 22.87
CA ALA A 184 -4.80 28.93 21.47
C ALA A 184 -6.02 28.67 20.59
N SER A 185 -6.21 29.48 19.53
CA SER A 185 -7.29 29.31 18.58
C SER A 185 -6.83 29.68 17.18
N GLY A 186 -7.46 29.14 16.18
CA GLY A 186 -7.13 29.47 14.81
C GLY A 186 -8.19 29.05 13.81
N VAL A 187 -8.06 29.65 12.63
CA VAL A 187 -8.86 29.34 11.45
C VAL A 187 -7.95 29.03 10.29
N GLU A 188 -8.37 28.14 9.42
CA GLU A 188 -7.63 27.72 8.23
C GLU A 188 -8.58 27.60 7.05
N PHE A 189 -8.13 28.05 5.90
CA PHE A 189 -8.77 27.78 4.63
C PHE A 189 -7.78 27.11 3.68
N ARG A 190 -8.18 25.99 3.05
CA ARG A 190 -7.34 25.31 2.05
C ARG A 190 -8.14 24.87 0.83
N ARG A 191 -7.45 24.86 -0.29
CA ARG A 191 -7.95 24.31 -1.55
C ARG A 191 -6.95 23.28 -2.05
N GLU A 192 -7.43 22.07 -2.29
CA GLU A 192 -6.68 20.93 -2.78
C GLU A 192 -7.15 20.55 -4.18
N THR A 193 -6.23 20.17 -5.06
CA THR A 193 -6.55 19.59 -6.36
C THR A 193 -5.67 18.37 -6.63
N TYR A 194 -6.23 17.44 -7.37
CA TYR A 194 -5.56 16.23 -7.85
C TYR A 194 -5.89 16.06 -9.34
N LYS A 195 -4.89 15.71 -10.16
CA LYS A 195 -5.08 15.30 -11.56
C LYS A 195 -4.09 14.19 -11.85
N ASP A 196 -4.60 13.05 -12.34
CA ASP A 196 -3.83 11.94 -12.93
C ASP A 196 -4.18 11.89 -14.42
N ASP A 197 -3.22 12.25 -15.27
CA ASP A 197 -3.32 12.38 -16.72
C ASP A 197 -2.58 11.20 -17.32
N ARG A 198 -3.30 10.31 -17.95
CA ARG A 198 -2.80 9.05 -18.50
C ARG A 198 -2.54 9.15 -19.99
N ASP A 199 -1.69 8.25 -20.48
CA ASP A 199 -1.49 8.12 -21.91
C ASP A 199 -2.82 7.71 -22.59
N PRO A 200 -3.19 8.32 -23.73
CA PRO A 200 -4.42 7.95 -24.45
C PRO A 200 -4.50 6.46 -24.82
N ARG A 201 -3.36 5.76 -24.96
CA ARG A 201 -3.31 4.31 -25.23
C ARG A 201 -3.67 3.46 -24.00
N GLN A 202 -3.82 4.07 -22.86
CA GLN A 202 -4.21 3.41 -21.59
C GLN A 202 -5.57 3.90 -21.06
N GLY A 203 -6.19 4.91 -21.67
CA GLY A 203 -7.40 5.55 -21.16
C GLY A 203 -8.62 4.64 -21.11
N GLY A 204 -8.83 3.83 -22.12
CA GLY A 204 -9.91 2.83 -22.14
C GLY A 204 -11.26 3.34 -22.59
N VAL A 205 -11.37 4.59 -23.05
CA VAL A 205 -12.62 5.18 -23.53
C VAL A 205 -12.67 5.16 -25.06
N ALA A 206 -13.52 4.30 -25.61
CA ALA A 206 -13.68 4.17 -27.06
C ALA A 206 -14.09 5.51 -27.71
N GLY A 207 -13.38 5.90 -28.76
CA GLY A 207 -13.63 7.16 -29.49
C GLY A 207 -12.94 8.40 -28.91
N VAL A 208 -12.37 8.30 -27.69
CA VAL A 208 -11.58 9.38 -27.04
C VAL A 208 -10.13 8.96 -26.92
N ASP A 209 -9.91 7.68 -26.57
CA ASP A 209 -8.59 7.10 -26.37
C ASP A 209 -8.22 6.14 -27.50
N ILE A 210 -6.92 5.81 -27.59
CA ILE A 210 -6.40 4.81 -28.51
C ILE A 210 -6.59 3.44 -27.87
N THR A 211 -7.54 2.68 -28.39
CA THR A 211 -7.87 1.33 -27.93
C THR A 211 -7.37 0.28 -28.93
N TYR A 212 -7.36 -0.98 -28.52
CA TYR A 212 -7.01 -2.10 -29.38
C TYR A 212 -8.24 -2.93 -29.73
N THR A 213 -8.41 -3.26 -30.99
CA THR A 213 -9.35 -4.30 -31.46
C THR A 213 -8.56 -5.31 -32.23
N ASP A 214 -8.59 -6.58 -31.82
CA ASP A 214 -7.92 -7.65 -32.56
C ASP A 214 -8.49 -7.76 -33.97
N ALA A 215 -7.63 -7.52 -34.95
CA ALA A 215 -8.03 -7.41 -36.36
C ALA A 215 -8.56 -8.73 -36.96
N VAL A 216 -8.26 -9.87 -36.32
CA VAL A 216 -8.66 -11.20 -36.79
C VAL A 216 -9.96 -11.65 -36.11
N THR A 217 -10.05 -11.47 -34.79
CA THR A 217 -11.19 -11.95 -34.00
C THR A 217 -12.28 -10.91 -33.77
N GLY A 218 -11.97 -9.61 -33.97
CA GLY A 218 -12.88 -8.51 -33.70
C GLY A 218 -13.06 -8.20 -32.22
N ILE A 219 -12.31 -8.86 -31.33
CA ILE A 219 -12.42 -8.66 -29.87
C ILE A 219 -11.83 -7.30 -29.49
N PHE A 220 -12.62 -6.51 -28.76
CA PHE A 220 -12.25 -5.19 -28.28
C PHE A 220 -11.51 -5.26 -26.94
N TYR A 221 -10.44 -4.47 -26.82
CA TYR A 221 -9.68 -4.24 -25.59
C TYR A 221 -9.55 -2.73 -25.32
N GLY A 222 -9.88 -2.29 -24.12
CA GLY A 222 -9.90 -0.87 -23.76
C GLY A 222 -8.51 -0.21 -23.64
N SER A 223 -7.41 -0.95 -23.72
CA SER A 223 -6.04 -0.41 -23.76
C SER A 223 -5.30 -0.92 -24.97
N ASP A 224 -4.61 -0.02 -25.68
CA ASP A 224 -3.66 -0.38 -26.73
C ASP A 224 -2.25 -0.65 -26.18
N LEU A 225 -1.97 -0.23 -24.95
CA LEU A 225 -0.69 -0.49 -24.29
C LEU A 225 -0.64 -1.94 -23.78
N MET A 226 0.20 -2.76 -24.42
CA MET A 226 0.33 -4.18 -24.10
C MET A 226 0.74 -4.40 -22.62
N GLY A 227 0.03 -5.31 -21.94
CA GLY A 227 0.25 -5.63 -20.54
C GLY A 227 -0.25 -4.56 -19.56
N ALA A 228 -1.04 -3.58 -20.02
CA ALA A 228 -1.66 -2.57 -19.18
C ALA A 228 -3.19 -2.67 -19.24
N SER A 229 -3.84 -2.59 -18.08
CA SER A 229 -5.29 -2.42 -18.01
C SER A 229 -5.70 -1.01 -18.36
N PRO A 230 -6.91 -0.83 -18.92
CA PRO A 230 -7.52 0.48 -19.05
C PRO A 230 -7.45 1.26 -17.73
N SER A 231 -7.03 2.50 -17.80
CA SER A 231 -6.90 3.39 -16.64
C SER A 231 -7.17 4.82 -17.10
N PRO A 232 -8.42 5.27 -17.09
CA PRO A 232 -8.79 6.60 -17.54
C PRO A 232 -8.26 7.70 -16.63
N ASP A 233 -8.25 8.92 -17.13
CA ASP A 233 -7.89 10.11 -16.38
C ASP A 233 -8.75 10.29 -15.14
N VAL A 234 -8.12 10.80 -14.07
CA VAL A 234 -8.81 11.10 -12.82
C VAL A 234 -8.49 12.54 -12.41
N SER A 235 -9.50 13.28 -12.02
CA SER A 235 -9.30 14.62 -11.47
C SER A 235 -10.30 14.90 -10.36
N GLY A 236 -9.85 15.65 -9.35
CA GLY A 236 -10.69 16.05 -8.24
C GLY A 236 -10.20 17.36 -7.61
N ARG A 237 -11.11 18.03 -6.92
CA ARG A 237 -10.82 19.25 -6.16
C ARG A 237 -11.69 19.33 -4.93
N ARG A 238 -11.15 19.92 -3.86
CA ARG A 238 -11.92 20.25 -2.66
C ARG A 238 -11.52 21.58 -2.08
N LYS A 239 -12.43 22.18 -1.35
CA LYS A 239 -12.19 23.31 -0.46
C LYS A 239 -12.47 22.84 0.96
N VAL A 240 -11.65 23.28 1.89
CA VAL A 240 -11.82 22.97 3.31
C VAL A 240 -11.63 24.26 4.08
N TRP A 241 -12.48 24.50 5.05
CA TRP A 241 -12.22 25.51 6.07
C TRP A 241 -12.34 24.86 7.44
N SER A 242 -11.53 25.31 8.37
CA SER A 242 -11.49 24.74 9.70
C SER A 242 -11.30 25.81 10.76
N ALA A 243 -11.78 25.53 11.96
CA ALA A 243 -11.53 26.31 13.16
C ALA A 243 -11.17 25.36 14.30
N TYR A 244 -10.28 25.80 15.19
CA TYR A 244 -9.94 25.07 16.39
C TYR A 244 -9.77 26.00 17.59
N ALA A 245 -9.96 25.45 18.77
CA ALA A 245 -9.62 26.09 20.04
C ALA A 245 -9.02 25.06 20.99
N GLU A 246 -8.07 25.51 21.80
CA GLU A 246 -7.36 24.72 22.79
C GLU A 246 -7.18 25.56 24.06
N LEU A 247 -7.44 24.96 25.24
CA LEU A 247 -7.22 25.51 26.55
C LEU A 247 -6.17 24.68 27.29
N ALA A 248 -5.19 25.35 27.86
CA ALA A 248 -4.24 24.79 28.82
C ALA A 248 -4.60 25.29 30.21
N ILE A 249 -4.93 24.38 31.10
CA ILE A 249 -5.47 24.69 32.46
C ILE A 249 -4.54 24.08 33.49
N PRO A 250 -3.53 24.81 34.00
CA PRO A 250 -2.65 24.38 35.06
C PRO A 250 -3.37 24.54 36.40
N LEU A 251 -3.96 23.45 36.91
CA LEU A 251 -4.74 23.45 38.14
C LEU A 251 -3.89 23.48 39.40
N VAL A 252 -2.71 22.84 39.37
CA VAL A 252 -1.78 22.80 40.48
C VAL A 252 -0.38 23.07 39.97
N SER A 253 0.35 23.96 40.65
CA SER A 253 1.76 24.23 40.39
C SER A 253 2.64 23.81 41.59
N PRO A 254 3.96 23.62 41.39
CA PRO A 254 4.89 23.24 42.42
C PRO A 254 4.90 24.21 43.64
N GLU A 255 4.60 25.48 43.41
CA GLU A 255 4.59 26.55 44.43
C GLU A 255 3.43 26.40 45.42
N MET A 256 2.41 25.61 45.11
CA MET A 256 1.29 25.32 45.99
C MET A 256 1.64 24.30 47.07
N GLU A 257 2.75 23.59 46.94
CA GLU A 257 3.28 22.60 47.91
C GLU A 257 2.24 21.53 48.35
N ILE A 258 1.33 21.13 47.43
CA ILE A 258 0.30 20.14 47.73
C ILE A 258 0.92 18.74 47.76
N PRO A 259 0.79 18.01 48.91
CA PRO A 259 1.35 16.66 49.01
C PRO A 259 0.82 15.72 47.90
N MET A 260 1.71 14.97 47.26
CA MET A 260 1.42 14.01 46.17
C MET A 260 0.86 14.64 44.88
N ILE A 261 0.78 15.97 44.78
CA ILE A 261 0.33 16.68 43.58
C ILE A 261 1.28 17.86 43.36
N ARG A 262 2.47 17.57 42.83
CA ARG A 262 3.46 18.62 42.55
C ARG A 262 2.99 19.53 41.42
N SER A 263 2.43 18.97 40.31
CA SER A 263 1.71 19.72 39.31
C SER A 263 0.56 18.88 38.74
N PHE A 264 -0.50 19.57 38.31
CA PHE A 264 -1.62 18.93 37.63
C PHE A 264 -2.15 19.86 36.56
N ASP A 265 -2.00 19.42 35.32
CA ASP A 265 -2.36 20.18 34.12
C ASP A 265 -3.42 19.44 33.32
N ILE A 266 -4.41 20.18 32.84
CA ILE A 266 -5.43 19.67 31.91
C ILE A 266 -5.34 20.45 30.60
N GLN A 267 -5.46 19.74 29.48
CA GLN A 267 -5.59 20.30 28.14
C GLN A 267 -6.92 19.86 27.55
N VAL A 268 -7.71 20.82 27.05
CA VAL A 268 -8.96 20.56 26.33
C VAL A 268 -8.88 21.23 24.98
N ALA A 269 -9.17 20.50 23.90
CA ALA A 269 -9.17 21.06 22.56
C ALA A 269 -10.34 20.54 21.74
N GLY A 270 -10.74 21.32 20.75
CA GLY A 270 -11.72 20.95 19.74
C GLY A 270 -11.36 21.52 18.38
N ARG A 271 -11.61 20.74 17.33
CA ARG A 271 -11.42 21.16 15.95
C ARG A 271 -12.68 20.82 15.14
N TYR A 272 -13.10 21.78 14.33
CA TYR A 272 -14.17 21.64 13.34
C TYR A 272 -13.58 21.83 11.95
N GLU A 273 -13.97 20.98 11.00
CA GLU A 273 -13.63 21.12 9.58
C GLU A 273 -14.86 20.90 8.72
N SER A 274 -15.01 21.73 7.68
CA SER A 274 -16.05 21.63 6.67
C SER A 274 -15.41 21.42 5.30
N TYR A 275 -15.75 20.31 4.68
CA TYR A 275 -15.28 19.87 3.38
C TYR A 275 -16.35 20.08 2.32
N SER A 276 -15.97 20.57 1.14
CA SER A 276 -16.90 20.80 0.04
C SER A 276 -17.45 19.51 -0.61
N ASP A 277 -16.89 18.34 -0.27
CA ASP A 277 -17.18 17.05 -0.90
C ASP A 277 -17.63 15.94 0.06
N VAL A 278 -17.19 15.94 1.32
CA VAL A 278 -17.46 14.86 2.26
C VAL A 278 -18.16 15.32 3.55
N GLY A 279 -18.60 16.59 3.61
CA GLY A 279 -19.35 17.14 4.74
C GLY A 279 -18.48 17.64 5.89
N ASP A 280 -19.07 17.71 7.08
CA ASP A 280 -18.52 18.38 8.25
C ASP A 280 -18.05 17.39 9.31
N VAL A 281 -17.00 17.76 10.04
CA VAL A 281 -16.41 16.94 11.10
C VAL A 281 -16.03 17.80 12.30
N ALA A 282 -16.44 17.39 13.50
CA ALA A 282 -16.01 18.00 14.76
C ALA A 282 -15.37 16.95 15.66
N LYS A 283 -14.17 17.22 16.20
CA LYS A 283 -13.39 16.25 17.00
C LYS A 283 -12.81 16.91 18.25
N PRO A 284 -13.09 16.36 19.44
CA PRO A 284 -12.53 16.80 20.73
C PRO A 284 -11.26 16.05 21.10
N LYS A 285 -10.48 16.68 22.02
CA LYS A 285 -9.34 16.08 22.70
C LYS A 285 -9.34 16.54 24.16
N ILE A 286 -9.02 15.64 25.08
CA ILE A 286 -8.75 15.92 26.48
C ILE A 286 -7.46 15.20 26.85
N ALA A 287 -6.55 15.89 27.55
CA ALA A 287 -5.34 15.30 28.08
C ALA A 287 -5.09 15.83 29.50
N ALA A 288 -4.43 15.02 30.32
CA ALA A 288 -4.00 15.41 31.66
C ALA A 288 -2.58 14.94 31.92
N SER A 289 -1.84 15.73 32.69
CA SER A 289 -0.50 15.45 33.18
C SER A 289 -0.46 15.69 34.67
N TRP A 290 0.04 14.73 35.44
CA TRP A 290 0.11 14.76 36.91
C TRP A 290 1.50 14.38 37.38
N ASP A 291 2.25 15.36 37.87
CA ASP A 291 3.49 15.14 38.59
C ASP A 291 3.17 14.81 40.05
N LEU A 292 3.28 13.54 40.42
CA LEU A 292 3.03 13.12 41.80
C LEU A 292 4.11 13.65 42.74
N LEU A 293 5.36 13.53 42.27
CA LEU A 293 6.55 13.99 42.98
C LEU A 293 7.65 14.28 41.96
N GLN A 294 8.77 14.83 42.42
CA GLN A 294 9.89 15.11 41.53
C GLN A 294 10.40 13.84 40.86
N GLY A 295 10.33 13.84 39.55
CA GLY A 295 10.79 12.72 38.71
C GLY A 295 9.79 11.60 38.52
N PHE A 296 8.54 11.74 38.95
CA PHE A 296 7.49 10.76 38.63
C PHE A 296 6.22 11.46 38.13
N ARG A 297 5.92 11.25 36.86
CA ARG A 297 4.76 11.82 36.15
C ARG A 297 3.86 10.72 35.63
N LEU A 298 2.56 10.86 35.83
CA LEU A 298 1.51 10.16 35.10
C LEU A 298 0.92 11.06 34.04
N ARG A 299 0.53 10.47 32.93
CA ARG A 299 -0.13 11.19 31.84
C ARG A 299 -1.23 10.36 31.21
N GLY A 300 -2.28 11.01 30.72
CA GLY A 300 -3.35 10.35 30.01
C GLY A 300 -3.96 11.27 28.97
N SER A 301 -4.43 10.71 27.89
CA SER A 301 -5.17 11.45 26.89
C SER A 301 -6.25 10.61 26.23
N TRP A 302 -7.32 11.28 25.86
CA TRP A 302 -8.35 10.80 25.00
C TRP A 302 -8.57 11.79 23.86
N SER A 303 -8.62 11.29 22.64
CA SER A 303 -8.86 12.14 21.48
C SER A 303 -9.66 11.40 20.42
N GLN A 304 -10.47 12.15 19.68
CA GLN A 304 -11.04 11.72 18.44
C GLN A 304 -10.27 12.32 17.27
N GLY A 305 -10.07 11.54 16.21
CA GLY A 305 -9.47 11.98 14.96
C GLY A 305 -10.34 11.59 13.78
N PHE A 306 -9.98 12.08 12.62
CA PHE A 306 -10.64 11.71 11.37
C PHE A 306 -9.66 11.84 10.19
N ARG A 307 -10.01 11.19 9.09
CA ARG A 307 -9.32 11.32 7.80
C ARG A 307 -10.35 11.40 6.68
N ALA A 308 -10.35 12.49 5.94
CA ALA A 308 -11.18 12.60 4.74
C ALA A 308 -10.67 11.63 3.66
N PRO A 309 -11.54 10.97 2.87
CA PRO A 309 -11.15 10.17 1.73
C PRO A 309 -10.30 10.98 0.74
N ASN A 310 -9.33 10.34 0.10
CA ASN A 310 -8.51 10.98 -0.92
C ASN A 310 -9.36 11.36 -2.14
N LEU A 311 -8.98 12.45 -2.83
CA LEU A 311 -9.66 12.87 -4.06
C LEU A 311 -9.64 11.80 -5.14
N GLU A 312 -8.61 10.95 -5.17
CA GLU A 312 -8.51 9.81 -6.08
C GLU A 312 -9.66 8.82 -5.86
N VAL A 313 -9.84 8.32 -4.62
CA VAL A 313 -10.86 7.29 -4.33
C VAL A 313 -12.30 7.79 -4.43
N LEU A 314 -12.50 9.11 -4.39
CA LEU A 314 -13.81 9.72 -4.63
C LEU A 314 -14.15 9.83 -6.13
N ASN A 315 -13.12 10.06 -6.98
CA ASN A 315 -13.30 10.49 -8.37
C ASN A 315 -12.78 9.48 -9.40
N THR A 316 -12.17 8.35 -8.97
CA THR A 316 -11.70 7.31 -9.90
C THR A 316 -12.84 6.80 -10.76
N ALA A 317 -12.66 6.79 -12.07
CA ALA A 317 -13.62 6.18 -12.99
C ALA A 317 -13.70 4.66 -12.76
N THR A 318 -14.77 4.05 -13.23
CA THR A 318 -14.95 2.59 -13.15
C THR A 318 -13.83 1.89 -13.90
N LEU A 319 -13.18 0.95 -13.23
CA LEU A 319 -12.07 0.15 -13.73
C LEU A 319 -12.39 -1.33 -13.64
N ASP A 320 -12.17 -2.05 -14.72
CA ASP A 320 -12.26 -3.50 -14.77
C ASP A 320 -10.86 -4.12 -14.61
N ARG A 321 -10.73 -5.06 -13.67
CA ARG A 321 -9.50 -5.79 -13.37
C ARG A 321 -9.77 -7.28 -13.35
N VAL A 322 -9.00 -8.04 -14.13
CA VAL A 322 -9.09 -9.50 -14.14
C VAL A 322 -8.28 -10.07 -12.99
N ASN A 323 -8.87 -11.00 -12.24
CA ASN A 323 -8.28 -11.70 -11.11
C ASN A 323 -8.59 -13.20 -11.23
N GLY A 324 -7.78 -14.06 -10.62
CA GLY A 324 -8.11 -15.48 -10.46
C GLY A 324 -8.96 -15.69 -9.20
N GLY A 325 -9.97 -16.53 -9.28
CA GLY A 325 -10.83 -16.90 -8.16
C GLY A 325 -11.29 -18.34 -8.21
N THR A 326 -12.07 -18.75 -7.21
CA THR A 326 -12.69 -20.09 -7.15
C THR A 326 -14.21 -19.96 -7.07
N GLU A 327 -14.89 -20.75 -7.89
CA GLU A 327 -16.36 -20.79 -7.98
C GLU A 327 -16.93 -21.84 -7.00
N TYR A 328 -17.08 -21.47 -5.73
CA TYR A 328 -17.50 -22.42 -4.68
C TYR A 328 -18.94 -22.92 -4.81
N VAL A 329 -19.83 -22.22 -5.51
CA VAL A 329 -21.17 -22.74 -5.85
C VAL A 329 -21.05 -24.03 -6.68
N LEU A 330 -20.16 -24.04 -7.64
CA LEU A 330 -19.93 -25.22 -8.50
C LEU A 330 -19.16 -26.31 -7.76
N CYS A 331 -18.26 -25.96 -6.82
CA CYS A 331 -17.63 -26.93 -5.94
C CYS A 331 -18.67 -27.66 -5.06
N GLU A 332 -19.64 -26.93 -4.53
CA GLU A 332 -20.75 -27.49 -3.77
C GLU A 332 -21.63 -28.42 -4.62
N ALA A 333 -21.91 -28.00 -5.86
CA ALA A 333 -22.65 -28.87 -6.81
C ALA A 333 -21.86 -30.14 -7.14
N ASP A 334 -20.54 -30.07 -7.30
CA ASP A 334 -19.68 -31.22 -7.56
C ASP A 334 -19.65 -32.18 -6.35
N LEU A 335 -19.58 -31.64 -5.14
CA LEU A 335 -19.60 -32.43 -3.90
C LEU A 335 -20.94 -33.14 -3.71
N ARG A 336 -22.07 -32.41 -3.85
CA ARG A 336 -23.42 -32.99 -3.72
C ARG A 336 -23.74 -34.03 -4.77
N ALA A 337 -23.18 -33.86 -5.97
CA ALA A 337 -23.33 -34.81 -7.07
C ALA A 337 -22.34 -36.01 -6.97
N GLY A 338 -21.45 -36.03 -5.95
CA GLY A 338 -20.44 -37.07 -5.79
C GLY A 338 -19.33 -37.05 -6.87
N ARG A 339 -19.14 -35.93 -7.57
CA ARG A 339 -18.07 -35.75 -8.56
C ARG A 339 -16.70 -35.49 -7.90
N ILE A 340 -16.70 -34.96 -6.67
CA ILE A 340 -15.53 -34.83 -5.80
C ILE A 340 -15.87 -35.37 -4.42
N SER A 341 -14.89 -35.84 -3.67
CA SER A 341 -15.06 -36.39 -2.33
C SER A 341 -14.87 -35.36 -1.22
N SER A 342 -14.20 -34.25 -1.54
CA SER A 342 -13.96 -33.14 -0.61
C SER A 342 -13.75 -31.81 -1.36
N PHE A 343 -13.92 -30.68 -0.67
CA PHE A 343 -13.63 -29.34 -1.21
C PHE A 343 -12.16 -29.13 -1.59
N ALA A 344 -11.23 -29.91 -0.99
CA ALA A 344 -9.81 -29.87 -1.37
C ALA A 344 -9.56 -30.32 -2.82
N GLU A 345 -10.47 -31.13 -3.38
CA GLU A 345 -10.41 -31.61 -4.76
C GLU A 345 -11.07 -30.63 -5.76
N CYS A 346 -11.63 -29.55 -5.29
CA CYS A 346 -12.32 -28.60 -6.16
C CYS A 346 -11.34 -27.88 -7.08
N ALA A 347 -11.52 -28.04 -8.39
CA ALA A 347 -10.71 -27.40 -9.45
C ALA A 347 -11.51 -26.34 -10.24
N ARG A 348 -12.52 -25.72 -9.63
CA ARG A 348 -13.39 -24.70 -10.27
C ARG A 348 -12.75 -23.31 -10.25
N SER A 349 -11.55 -23.18 -10.84
CA SER A 349 -10.91 -21.88 -11.06
C SER A 349 -11.71 -21.05 -12.06
N VAL A 350 -11.90 -19.76 -11.74
CA VAL A 350 -12.63 -18.81 -12.58
C VAL A 350 -11.83 -17.51 -12.75
N SER A 351 -11.94 -16.93 -13.94
CA SER A 351 -11.44 -15.58 -14.20
C SER A 351 -12.48 -14.58 -13.76
N VAL A 352 -12.15 -13.80 -12.73
CA VAL A 352 -13.08 -12.83 -12.11
C VAL A 352 -12.76 -11.44 -12.64
N LEU A 353 -13.69 -10.86 -13.42
CA LEU A 353 -13.64 -9.45 -13.78
C LEU A 353 -14.15 -8.62 -12.61
N ARG A 354 -13.23 -8.03 -11.80
CA ARG A 354 -13.59 -7.11 -10.74
C ARG A 354 -13.81 -5.72 -11.31
N ARG A 355 -15.04 -5.23 -11.18
CA ARG A 355 -15.44 -3.86 -11.54
C ARG A 355 -15.40 -2.97 -10.32
N SER A 356 -14.43 -2.07 -10.24
CA SER A 356 -14.24 -1.12 -9.14
C SER A 356 -14.23 0.31 -9.66
N GLY A 357 -14.68 1.26 -8.83
CA GLY A 357 -14.68 2.67 -9.16
C GLY A 357 -14.64 3.53 -7.91
N GLY A 358 -14.47 4.83 -8.10
CA GLY A 358 -14.58 5.82 -7.04
C GLY A 358 -16.00 5.86 -6.48
N ASN A 359 -16.10 6.34 -5.25
CA ASN A 359 -17.40 6.47 -4.59
C ASN A 359 -17.50 7.86 -3.96
N PRO A 360 -18.34 8.75 -4.53
CA PRO A 360 -18.53 10.10 -3.99
C PRO A 360 -19.29 10.13 -2.64
N ASP A 361 -19.95 9.02 -2.27
CA ASP A 361 -20.72 8.91 -1.02
C ASP A 361 -19.86 8.48 0.19
N LEU A 362 -18.54 8.32 0.00
CA LEU A 362 -17.62 8.00 1.07
C LEU A 362 -17.62 9.07 2.16
N LYS A 363 -17.70 8.60 3.39
CA LYS A 363 -17.62 9.46 4.59
C LYS A 363 -16.18 9.49 5.12
N PRO A 364 -15.82 10.53 5.88
CA PRO A 364 -14.55 10.54 6.60
C PRO A 364 -14.40 9.32 7.50
N GLU A 365 -13.19 8.75 7.50
CA GLU A 365 -12.80 7.76 8.50
C GLU A 365 -12.69 8.43 9.85
N GLU A 366 -13.09 7.76 10.91
CA GLU A 366 -13.03 8.28 12.27
C GLU A 366 -12.14 7.42 13.15
N SER A 367 -11.44 8.05 14.08
CA SER A 367 -10.65 7.33 15.07
C SER A 367 -10.92 7.82 16.48
N THR A 368 -10.77 6.93 17.45
CA THR A 368 -10.74 7.24 18.87
C THR A 368 -9.46 6.66 19.45
N SER A 369 -8.67 7.52 20.09
CA SER A 369 -7.38 7.17 20.67
C SER A 369 -7.39 7.37 22.17
N TRP A 370 -6.82 6.41 22.90
CA TRP A 370 -6.54 6.47 24.32
C TRP A 370 -5.06 6.26 24.53
N ASN A 371 -4.45 7.05 25.39
CA ASN A 371 -3.08 6.88 25.85
C ASN A 371 -3.01 7.08 27.35
N PHE A 372 -2.30 6.18 28.04
CA PHE A 372 -1.96 6.29 29.44
C PHE A 372 -0.50 5.94 29.63
N GLY A 373 0.26 6.81 30.29
CA GLY A 373 1.69 6.62 30.44
C GLY A 373 2.21 7.06 31.80
N ALA A 374 3.38 6.54 32.12
CA ALA A 374 4.18 6.94 33.27
C ALA A 374 5.58 7.32 32.79
N VAL A 375 6.11 8.41 33.35
CA VAL A 375 7.49 8.85 33.16
C VAL A 375 8.19 8.84 34.51
N PHE A 376 9.30 8.10 34.58
CA PHE A 376 10.14 8.00 35.76
C PHE A 376 11.52 8.59 35.46
N GLN A 377 11.85 9.69 36.10
CA GLN A 377 13.11 10.42 35.98
C GLN A 377 13.61 10.81 37.36
N PRO A 378 14.07 9.84 38.16
CA PRO A 378 14.50 10.10 39.53
C PRO A 378 15.70 11.03 39.56
N PRO A 379 15.79 11.94 40.54
CA PRO A 379 17.02 12.66 40.80
C PRO A 379 18.08 11.65 41.26
N LEU A 380 19.16 11.55 40.49
CA LEU A 380 20.30 10.70 40.82
C LEU A 380 21.38 11.53 41.52
N PRO A 381 22.21 10.94 42.40
CA PRO A 381 23.38 11.59 42.96
C PRO A 381 24.33 12.12 41.90
N ASP A 382 25.13 13.15 42.26
CA ASP A 382 26.12 13.74 41.39
C ASP A 382 27.07 12.68 40.82
N GLY A 383 27.31 12.75 39.51
CA GLY A 383 28.16 11.81 38.77
C GLY A 383 27.47 10.52 38.34
N MET A 384 26.26 10.21 38.78
CA MET A 384 25.50 9.05 38.32
C MET A 384 24.70 9.30 37.02
N GLY A 385 24.71 10.54 36.49
CA GLY A 385 24.06 10.89 35.28
C GLY A 385 22.55 11.12 35.40
N GLN A 386 21.83 10.93 34.32
CA GLN A 386 20.37 11.08 34.22
C GLN A 386 19.75 9.84 33.59
N VAL A 387 18.68 9.35 34.16
CA VAL A 387 17.88 8.25 33.62
C VAL A 387 16.44 8.73 33.45
N THR A 388 15.86 8.40 32.28
CA THR A 388 14.43 8.57 32.04
C THR A 388 13.88 7.25 31.55
N PHE A 389 12.86 6.73 32.22
CA PHE A 389 12.13 5.56 31.78
C PHE A 389 10.67 5.94 31.56
N THR A 390 10.15 5.58 30.37
CA THR A 390 8.76 5.89 29.99
C THR A 390 8.07 4.61 29.57
N VAL A 391 6.82 4.46 30.00
CA VAL A 391 5.91 3.40 29.55
C VAL A 391 4.60 4.04 29.16
N ASP A 392 4.16 3.77 27.93
CA ASP A 392 2.89 4.25 27.41
C ASP A 392 2.04 3.07 26.91
N ARG A 393 0.86 2.91 27.45
CA ARG A 393 -0.17 2.01 26.95
C ARG A 393 -1.13 2.80 26.07
N TRP A 394 -1.31 2.37 24.84
CA TRP A 394 -2.18 3.06 23.90
C TRP A 394 -3.16 2.11 23.22
N ARG A 395 -4.30 2.67 22.81
CA ARG A 395 -5.35 2.02 22.02
C ARG A 395 -5.87 2.99 20.99
N ILE A 396 -5.98 2.52 19.76
CA ILE A 396 -6.60 3.26 18.65
C ILE A 396 -7.72 2.40 18.07
N LYS A 397 -8.93 2.94 18.04
CA LYS A 397 -10.05 2.39 17.30
C LYS A 397 -10.33 3.26 16.09
N GLN A 398 -10.35 2.67 14.90
CA GLN A 398 -10.65 3.35 13.64
C GLN A 398 -11.92 2.76 13.05
N LYS A 399 -12.83 3.61 12.57
CA LYS A 399 -14.10 3.23 11.94
C LYS A 399 -14.18 3.80 10.54
N GLY A 400 -14.95 3.12 9.67
CA GLY A 400 -15.21 3.60 8.32
C GLY A 400 -13.96 3.68 7.46
N VAL A 401 -12.97 2.80 7.67
CA VAL A 401 -11.76 2.74 6.85
C VAL A 401 -12.13 2.56 5.39
N VAL A 402 -11.61 3.44 4.52
CA VAL A 402 -11.90 3.37 3.09
C VAL A 402 -11.09 2.24 2.44
N GLY A 403 -11.77 1.32 1.79
CA GLY A 403 -11.17 0.19 1.11
C GLY A 403 -12.08 -0.46 0.08
N LEU A 404 -11.56 -1.47 -0.60
CA LEU A 404 -12.33 -2.30 -1.53
C LEU A 404 -12.72 -3.60 -0.83
N LEU A 405 -13.96 -4.05 -1.03
CA LEU A 405 -14.34 -5.41 -0.64
C LEU A 405 -13.58 -6.40 -1.54
N ASP A 406 -13.06 -7.44 -0.93
CA ASP A 406 -12.41 -8.52 -1.66
C ASP A 406 -13.43 -9.25 -2.56
N TYR A 407 -13.09 -9.45 -3.83
CA TYR A 407 -13.98 -10.06 -4.83
C TYR A 407 -14.26 -11.54 -4.52
N GLN A 408 -13.30 -12.27 -3.93
CA GLN A 408 -13.52 -13.67 -3.52
C GLN A 408 -14.50 -13.74 -2.36
N ASN A 409 -14.47 -12.80 -1.41
CA ASN A 409 -15.48 -12.73 -0.35
C ASN A 409 -16.87 -12.42 -0.91
N ALA A 410 -16.96 -11.65 -2.01
CA ALA A 410 -18.25 -11.44 -2.67
C ALA A 410 -18.79 -12.73 -3.32
N LEU A 411 -17.90 -13.54 -3.93
CA LEU A 411 -18.25 -14.87 -4.46
C LEU A 411 -18.61 -15.85 -3.34
N ASN A 412 -17.90 -15.82 -2.21
CA ASN A 412 -18.20 -16.66 -1.04
C ASN A 412 -19.56 -16.32 -0.45
N LEU A 413 -19.91 -15.03 -0.41
CA LEU A 413 -21.26 -14.61 0.00
C LEU A 413 -22.31 -15.06 -1.03
N ASP A 414 -22.04 -14.99 -2.34
CA ASP A 414 -22.94 -15.51 -3.38
C ASP A 414 -23.17 -17.01 -3.20
N TYR A 415 -22.11 -17.78 -2.90
CA TYR A 415 -22.22 -19.21 -2.58
C TYR A 415 -23.14 -19.45 -1.38
N LEU A 416 -22.94 -18.76 -0.25
CA LEU A 416 -23.82 -18.87 0.92
C LEU A 416 -25.28 -18.58 0.56
N LEU A 417 -25.52 -17.45 -0.11
CA LEU A 417 -26.87 -17.03 -0.46
C LEU A 417 -27.55 -18.02 -1.42
N ARG A 418 -26.82 -18.62 -2.36
CA ARG A 418 -27.36 -19.63 -3.28
C ARG A 418 -27.71 -20.94 -2.59
N VAL A 419 -26.95 -21.34 -1.59
CA VAL A 419 -27.35 -22.48 -0.71
C VAL A 419 -28.65 -22.18 0.03
N GLN A 420 -28.93 -20.91 0.31
CA GLN A 420 -30.16 -20.42 0.96
C GLN A 420 -31.28 -20.04 -0.03
N GLY A 421 -31.13 -20.28 -1.34
CA GLY A 421 -32.11 -19.94 -2.37
C GLY A 421 -32.18 -18.47 -2.77
N SER A 422 -31.07 -17.74 -2.60
CA SER A 422 -30.93 -16.32 -2.97
C SER A 422 -29.63 -16.08 -3.74
N SER A 423 -29.25 -14.83 -3.99
CA SER A 423 -28.01 -14.47 -4.70
C SER A 423 -27.42 -13.16 -4.22
N ASN A 424 -26.10 -12.96 -4.42
CA ASN A 424 -25.44 -11.69 -4.13
C ASN A 424 -25.56 -10.74 -5.34
N PRO A 425 -26.24 -9.57 -5.21
CA PRO A 425 -26.41 -8.65 -6.32
C PRO A 425 -25.09 -8.03 -6.83
N ALA A 426 -24.01 -8.10 -6.04
CA ALA A 426 -22.68 -7.66 -6.47
C ALA A 426 -22.04 -8.64 -7.47
N VAL A 427 -22.54 -9.88 -7.57
CA VAL A 427 -22.03 -10.93 -8.46
C VAL A 427 -22.95 -11.05 -9.67
N VAL A 428 -22.53 -10.50 -10.79
CA VAL A 428 -23.32 -10.45 -12.03
C VAL A 428 -22.97 -11.62 -12.92
N ARG A 429 -23.98 -12.37 -13.32
CA ARG A 429 -23.86 -13.59 -14.13
C ARG A 429 -24.73 -13.53 -15.38
N ARG A 430 -24.36 -14.32 -16.38
CA ARG A 430 -25.20 -14.63 -17.54
C ARG A 430 -26.37 -15.51 -17.09
N GLU A 431 -27.46 -15.49 -17.83
CA GLU A 431 -28.53 -16.47 -17.67
C GLU A 431 -27.99 -17.91 -17.85
N PRO A 432 -28.40 -18.87 -17.01
CA PRO A 432 -27.95 -20.24 -17.10
C PRO A 432 -28.34 -20.89 -18.45
N THR A 433 -27.40 -21.60 -19.06
CA THR A 433 -27.65 -22.45 -20.24
C THR A 433 -28.18 -23.82 -19.85
N ALA A 434 -28.54 -24.62 -20.84
CA ALA A 434 -28.94 -26.03 -20.64
C ALA A 434 -27.80 -26.84 -19.95
N ASP A 435 -26.54 -26.57 -20.29
CA ASP A 435 -25.39 -27.25 -19.68
C ASP A 435 -25.19 -26.80 -18.22
N ASP A 436 -25.38 -25.52 -17.92
CA ASP A 436 -25.32 -25.00 -16.53
C ASP A 436 -26.43 -25.63 -15.67
N ILE A 437 -27.63 -25.80 -16.22
CA ILE A 437 -28.75 -26.47 -15.55
C ILE A 437 -28.42 -27.96 -15.31
N ALA A 438 -27.90 -28.65 -16.31
CA ALA A 438 -27.51 -30.06 -16.20
C ALA A 438 -26.40 -30.28 -15.15
N LEU A 439 -25.48 -29.33 -14.99
CA LEU A 439 -24.38 -29.41 -14.04
C LEU A 439 -24.84 -29.48 -12.57
N VAL A 440 -25.93 -28.80 -12.22
CA VAL A 440 -26.49 -28.76 -10.85
C VAL A 440 -27.71 -29.67 -10.66
N ALA A 441 -28.10 -30.41 -11.69
CA ALA A 441 -29.28 -31.28 -11.63
C ALA A 441 -29.14 -32.30 -10.48
N GLY A 442 -30.20 -32.43 -9.64
CA GLY A 442 -30.23 -33.34 -8.51
C GLY A 442 -29.45 -32.88 -7.26
N THR A 443 -28.80 -31.75 -7.28
CA THR A 443 -27.98 -31.23 -6.15
C THR A 443 -28.79 -30.35 -5.18
N GLY A 444 -29.97 -29.89 -5.59
CA GLY A 444 -30.79 -28.95 -4.80
C GLY A 444 -30.28 -27.52 -4.81
N LEU A 445 -29.32 -27.20 -5.69
CA LEU A 445 -28.84 -25.85 -5.92
C LEU A 445 -29.50 -25.23 -7.17
N GLU A 446 -29.75 -23.93 -7.12
CA GLU A 446 -30.19 -23.19 -8.30
C GLU A 446 -29.07 -23.12 -9.36
N PRO A 447 -29.39 -23.27 -10.66
CA PRO A 447 -28.41 -23.15 -11.73
C PRO A 447 -27.73 -21.77 -11.74
N VAL A 448 -26.43 -21.76 -11.98
CA VAL A 448 -25.64 -20.54 -12.10
C VAL A 448 -25.02 -20.45 -13.50
N GLY A 449 -25.28 -19.34 -14.18
CA GLY A 449 -24.62 -19.03 -15.44
C GLY A 449 -23.20 -18.51 -15.22
N GLU A 450 -22.49 -18.32 -16.32
CA GLU A 450 -21.12 -17.81 -16.35
C GLU A 450 -21.00 -16.47 -15.60
N LEU A 451 -19.94 -16.34 -14.83
CA LEU A 451 -19.59 -15.10 -14.12
C LEU A 451 -19.16 -14.02 -15.13
N LEU A 452 -19.89 -12.91 -15.18
CA LEU A 452 -19.55 -11.76 -16.01
C LEU A 452 -18.61 -10.79 -15.30
N TYR A 453 -19.00 -10.34 -14.10
CA TYR A 453 -18.16 -9.49 -13.24
C TYR A 453 -18.65 -9.46 -11.81
N VAL A 454 -17.75 -8.99 -10.93
CA VAL A 454 -18.06 -8.69 -9.51
C VAL A 454 -17.91 -7.18 -9.29
N THR A 455 -18.97 -6.53 -8.80
CA THR A 455 -18.95 -5.11 -8.45
C THR A 455 -18.34 -4.93 -7.07
N ALA A 456 -17.24 -4.15 -7.00
CA ALA A 456 -16.52 -3.88 -5.76
C ALA A 456 -16.04 -2.41 -5.72
N PRO A 457 -16.94 -1.42 -5.51
CA PRO A 457 -16.56 -0.02 -5.38
C PRO A 457 -15.83 0.23 -4.06
N PHE A 458 -15.14 1.38 -3.96
CA PHE A 458 -14.64 1.85 -2.68
C PHE A 458 -15.80 2.09 -1.71
N GLN A 459 -15.63 1.69 -0.46
CA GLN A 459 -16.63 1.84 0.59
C GLN A 459 -15.98 2.03 1.97
N ASN A 460 -16.73 2.55 2.92
CA ASN A 460 -16.31 2.61 4.31
C ASN A 460 -16.46 1.21 4.94
N LEU A 461 -15.33 0.57 5.22
CA LEU A 461 -15.25 -0.77 5.82
C LEU A 461 -15.37 -0.71 7.35
N LEU A 462 -15.36 -1.89 7.98
CA LEU A 462 -15.55 -2.04 9.41
C LEU A 462 -14.32 -1.63 10.26
N PRO A 463 -14.54 -1.54 11.59
CA PRO A 463 -13.52 -1.04 12.52
C PRO A 463 -12.23 -1.83 12.51
N ILE A 464 -11.12 -1.09 12.71
CA ILE A 464 -9.81 -1.62 13.06
C ILE A 464 -9.50 -1.19 14.49
N GLN A 465 -9.05 -2.11 15.35
CA GLN A 465 -8.56 -1.80 16.68
C GLN A 465 -7.09 -2.20 16.80
N VAL A 466 -6.26 -1.25 17.18
CA VAL A 466 -4.82 -1.50 17.42
C VAL A 466 -4.50 -1.11 18.86
N ASP A 467 -3.87 -2.03 19.62
CA ASP A 467 -3.46 -1.86 21.01
C ASP A 467 -1.98 -2.15 21.13
N GLY A 468 -1.25 -1.30 21.87
CA GLY A 468 0.17 -1.49 22.07
C GLY A 468 0.67 -0.92 23.40
N ILE A 469 1.90 -1.27 23.72
CA ILE A 469 2.69 -0.68 24.80
C ILE A 469 4.04 -0.28 24.23
N ASP A 470 4.44 0.95 24.50
CA ASP A 470 5.76 1.48 24.17
C ASP A 470 6.58 1.68 25.44
N PHE A 471 7.85 1.31 25.37
CA PHE A 471 8.84 1.52 26.41
C PHE A 471 9.97 2.36 25.83
N ASN A 472 10.41 3.35 26.59
CA ASN A 472 11.62 4.11 26.28
C ASN A 472 12.51 4.18 27.53
N LEU A 473 13.79 3.92 27.34
CA LEU A 473 14.85 4.14 28.33
C LEU A 473 15.89 5.07 27.72
N ASP A 474 16.11 6.22 28.33
CA ASP A 474 17.23 7.12 28.02
C ASP A 474 18.12 7.22 29.24
N TYR A 475 19.40 6.93 29.11
CA TYR A 475 20.39 7.08 30.15
C TYR A 475 21.61 7.81 29.65
N ARG A 476 22.02 8.85 30.36
CA ARG A 476 23.22 9.63 30.04
C ARG A 476 24.05 9.86 31.29
N VAL A 477 25.34 9.58 31.16
CA VAL A 477 26.30 9.82 32.24
C VAL A 477 27.58 10.39 31.67
N THR A 478 28.13 11.41 32.36
CA THR A 478 29.44 11.96 32.04
C THR A 478 30.36 11.64 33.24
N THR A 479 31.42 10.93 32.95
CA THR A 479 32.43 10.55 33.93
C THR A 479 33.61 11.49 33.84
N SER A 480 34.35 11.65 34.96
CA SER A 480 35.54 12.51 35.03
C SER A 480 36.70 12.01 34.15
N SER A 481 36.81 10.69 33.91
CA SER A 481 38.00 10.09 33.30
C SER A 481 37.71 9.38 31.97
N PHE A 482 36.48 8.89 31.74
CA PHE A 482 36.14 8.03 30.60
C PHE A 482 35.18 8.70 29.62
N GLY A 483 34.90 10.00 29.78
CA GLY A 483 34.01 10.72 28.90
C GLY A 483 32.52 10.49 29.18
N SER A 484 31.68 10.65 28.19
CA SER A 484 30.22 10.58 28.29
C SER A 484 29.66 9.33 27.61
N PHE A 485 28.74 8.67 28.27
CA PHE A 485 27.99 7.54 27.72
C PHE A 485 26.52 7.91 27.57
N GLY A 486 25.93 7.52 26.44
CA GLY A 486 24.50 7.66 26.18
C GLY A 486 23.92 6.33 25.74
N LEU A 487 22.85 5.87 26.40
CA LEU A 487 22.07 4.70 26.03
C LEU A 487 20.62 5.16 25.80
N ASN A 488 20.08 4.83 24.63
CA ASN A 488 18.66 4.98 24.34
C ASN A 488 18.12 3.65 23.85
N VAL A 489 17.06 3.14 24.47
CA VAL A 489 16.37 1.91 24.08
C VAL A 489 14.89 2.22 23.90
N ASN A 490 14.35 1.87 22.73
CA ASN A 490 12.93 1.94 22.43
C ASN A 490 12.43 0.53 22.14
N ALA A 491 11.32 0.14 22.77
CA ALA A 491 10.68 -1.13 22.53
C ALA A 491 9.17 -0.91 22.36
N ALA A 492 8.63 -1.36 21.24
CA ALA A 492 7.20 -1.35 20.95
C ALA A 492 6.66 -2.79 20.95
N ARG A 493 5.62 -3.02 21.74
CA ARG A 493 4.89 -4.29 21.77
C ARG A 493 3.49 -4.10 21.23
N LEU A 494 3.20 -4.74 20.11
CA LEU A 494 1.84 -4.85 19.58
C LEU A 494 1.10 -5.93 20.37
N ILE A 495 -0.01 -5.56 21.03
CA ILE A 495 -0.81 -6.47 21.86
C ILE A 495 -1.96 -7.05 21.06
N LYS A 496 -2.64 -6.20 20.31
CA LYS A 496 -3.79 -6.54 19.48
C LYS A 496 -3.77 -5.73 18.20
N TYR A 497 -4.09 -6.35 17.09
CA TYR A 497 -4.41 -5.69 15.82
C TYR A 497 -5.60 -6.40 15.20
N GLN A 498 -6.78 -6.04 15.68
CA GLN A 498 -8.04 -6.63 15.25
C GLN A 498 -8.61 -5.88 14.06
N ILE A 499 -8.91 -6.59 13.00
CA ILE A 499 -9.73 -6.13 11.89
C ILE A 499 -11.08 -6.83 12.04
N ASP A 500 -12.16 -6.07 12.23
CA ASP A 500 -13.49 -6.67 12.29
C ASP A 500 -13.91 -7.12 10.89
N ALA A 501 -14.51 -8.28 10.78
CA ALA A 501 -14.98 -8.80 9.50
C ALA A 501 -16.20 -7.98 9.01
N PRO A 502 -16.28 -7.57 7.72
CA PRO A 502 -17.50 -7.01 7.14
C PRO A 502 -18.70 -7.92 7.37
N ALA A 503 -19.91 -7.38 7.48
CA ALA A 503 -21.12 -8.18 7.74
C ALA A 503 -21.29 -9.33 6.74
N ALA A 504 -20.95 -9.09 5.46
CA ALA A 504 -20.93 -10.10 4.42
C ALA A 504 -19.93 -11.24 4.69
N VAL A 505 -18.75 -10.89 5.21
CA VAL A 505 -17.69 -11.85 5.57
C VAL A 505 -18.06 -12.58 6.86
N GLN A 506 -18.62 -11.87 7.85
CA GLN A 506 -19.07 -12.47 9.10
C GLN A 506 -20.18 -13.49 8.86
N ALA A 507 -21.14 -13.20 7.96
CA ALA A 507 -22.19 -14.15 7.60
C ALA A 507 -21.62 -15.45 7.01
N VAL A 508 -20.55 -15.37 6.20
CA VAL A 508 -19.85 -16.55 5.67
C VAL A 508 -19.16 -17.33 6.80
N ILE A 509 -18.49 -16.64 7.73
CA ILE A 509 -17.84 -17.27 8.91
C ILE A 509 -18.87 -17.97 9.79
N ASP A 510 -19.99 -17.33 10.07
CA ASP A 510 -21.06 -17.91 10.90
C ASP A 510 -21.66 -19.14 10.24
N ALA A 511 -21.89 -19.10 8.93
CA ALA A 511 -22.40 -20.22 8.14
C ALA A 511 -21.40 -21.39 8.01
N GLN A 512 -20.11 -21.14 8.10
CA GLN A 512 -19.10 -22.19 8.23
C GLN A 512 -19.15 -22.84 9.62
N ALA A 513 -19.33 -22.03 10.65
CA ALA A 513 -19.36 -22.51 12.03
C ALA A 513 -20.61 -23.37 12.33
N ASP A 514 -21.75 -23.06 11.73
CA ASP A 514 -22.99 -23.81 11.88
C ASP A 514 -23.17 -24.95 10.85
N GLY A 515 -22.23 -25.08 9.89
CA GLY A 515 -22.25 -26.13 8.87
C GLY A 515 -23.18 -25.87 7.69
N THR A 516 -23.73 -24.66 7.54
CA THR A 516 -24.56 -24.28 6.37
C THR A 516 -23.75 -24.32 5.07
N ILE A 517 -22.46 -23.95 5.12
CA ILE A 517 -21.49 -24.07 4.03
C ILE A 517 -20.21 -24.77 4.49
N ASN A 518 -19.42 -25.22 3.52
CA ASN A 518 -18.21 -25.96 3.82
C ASN A 518 -17.13 -25.07 4.49
N ALA A 519 -16.57 -25.56 5.60
CA ALA A 519 -15.54 -24.86 6.38
C ALA A 519 -14.19 -24.68 5.63
N ALA A 520 -13.96 -25.41 4.53
CA ALA A 520 -12.76 -25.28 3.72
C ALA A 520 -12.75 -24.06 2.77
N VAL A 521 -13.86 -23.32 2.67
CA VAL A 521 -13.93 -22.07 1.89
C VAL A 521 -13.06 -21.00 2.56
N PRO A 522 -11.99 -20.49 1.92
CA PRO A 522 -11.14 -19.51 2.56
C PRO A 522 -11.86 -18.18 2.70
N VAL A 523 -11.81 -17.60 3.91
CA VAL A 523 -12.37 -16.28 4.21
C VAL A 523 -11.24 -15.36 4.62
N SER A 524 -11.13 -14.21 3.94
CA SER A 524 -10.10 -13.20 4.21
C SER A 524 -10.72 -11.90 4.75
N GLY A 525 -9.90 -11.07 5.41
CA GLY A 525 -10.27 -9.70 5.77
C GLY A 525 -10.84 -9.53 7.18
N GLY A 526 -10.53 -10.41 8.11
CA GLY A 526 -10.90 -10.28 9.52
C GLY A 526 -9.92 -10.96 10.47
N GLY A 527 -10.10 -10.74 11.79
CA GLY A 527 -9.33 -11.40 12.83
C GLY A 527 -8.21 -10.55 13.44
N ASP A 528 -7.48 -11.16 14.39
CA ASP A 528 -6.26 -10.55 14.97
C ASP A 528 -5.08 -10.86 14.05
N VAL A 529 -4.42 -9.82 13.56
CA VAL A 529 -3.28 -9.92 12.64
C VAL A 529 -1.92 -9.71 13.32
N VAL A 530 -1.88 -9.73 14.65
CA VAL A 530 -0.61 -9.67 15.39
C VAL A 530 0.23 -10.91 15.07
N ASN A 531 1.51 -10.73 14.79
CA ASN A 531 2.47 -11.75 14.36
C ASN A 531 2.18 -12.34 12.98
N ARG A 532 1.30 -11.72 12.21
CA ARG A 532 0.83 -12.22 10.93
C ARG A 532 1.21 -11.25 9.81
N ASP A 533 1.62 -11.78 8.64
CA ASP A 533 1.78 -11.03 7.37
C ASP A 533 2.50 -9.67 7.50
N GLY A 534 3.60 -9.64 8.26
CA GLY A 534 4.42 -8.44 8.41
C GLY A 534 4.01 -7.51 9.57
N GLN A 535 3.18 -7.98 10.53
CA GLN A 535 2.83 -7.28 11.76
C GLN A 535 3.53 -7.89 12.99
N PRO A 536 4.84 -7.65 13.22
CA PRO A 536 5.58 -8.29 14.30
C PRO A 536 5.10 -7.83 15.66
N ARG A 537 5.09 -8.74 16.64
CA ARG A 537 4.72 -8.47 18.02
C ARG A 537 5.66 -7.50 18.72
N TRP A 538 6.96 -7.62 18.42
CA TRP A 538 7.98 -6.78 19.02
C TRP A 538 8.84 -6.11 17.96
N ARG A 539 9.09 -4.82 18.19
CA ARG A 539 10.13 -4.04 17.52
C ARG A 539 10.95 -3.34 18.60
N ILE A 540 12.25 -3.60 18.63
CA ILE A 540 13.15 -3.00 19.62
C ILE A 540 14.30 -2.35 18.88
N SER A 541 14.66 -1.12 19.29
CA SER A 541 15.86 -0.45 18.82
C SER A 541 16.67 0.06 19.99
N GLY A 542 17.99 -0.02 19.90
CA GLY A 542 18.92 0.47 20.89
C GLY A 542 20.01 1.31 20.25
N ASN A 543 20.38 2.41 20.90
CA ASN A 543 21.51 3.25 20.50
C ASN A 543 22.42 3.45 21.70
N LEU A 544 23.67 3.03 21.58
CA LEU A 544 24.71 3.23 22.56
C LEU A 544 25.76 4.19 21.96
N THR A 545 26.10 5.25 22.68
CA THR A 545 27.13 6.22 22.27
C THR A 545 28.15 6.38 23.37
N TRP A 546 29.41 6.56 22.98
CA TRP A 546 30.52 6.94 23.84
C TRP A 546 31.25 8.12 23.23
N ASP A 547 31.37 9.20 23.98
CA ASP A 547 32.07 10.43 23.62
C ASP A 547 33.28 10.60 24.53
N TYR A 548 34.48 10.65 23.93
CA TYR A 548 35.72 10.93 24.68
C TYR A 548 36.62 11.89 23.88
N GLY A 549 36.76 13.10 24.36
CA GLY A 549 37.49 14.15 23.66
C GLY A 549 36.94 14.37 22.23
N PRO A 550 37.77 14.26 21.19
CA PRO A 550 37.33 14.44 19.80
C PRO A 550 36.65 13.21 19.21
N VAL A 551 36.63 12.08 19.92
CA VAL A 551 36.15 10.79 19.43
C VAL A 551 34.73 10.53 19.89
N ARG A 552 33.86 10.10 18.98
CA ARG A 552 32.56 9.47 19.27
C ARG A 552 32.48 8.09 18.64
N ILE A 553 32.13 7.10 19.41
CA ILE A 553 31.78 5.75 18.93
C ILE A 553 30.31 5.51 19.22
N GLY A 554 29.60 4.94 18.26
CA GLY A 554 28.21 4.59 18.43
C GLY A 554 27.86 3.23 17.83
N ALA A 555 26.93 2.54 18.51
CA ALA A 555 26.33 1.30 18.07
C ALA A 555 24.81 1.48 18.03
N PHE A 556 24.20 1.11 16.93
CA PHE A 556 22.75 1.06 16.77
C PHE A 556 22.34 -0.39 16.50
N THR A 557 21.39 -0.90 17.26
CA THR A 557 20.82 -2.24 17.06
C THR A 557 19.33 -2.14 16.82
N GLN A 558 18.81 -3.03 15.99
CA GLN A 558 17.38 -3.19 15.74
C GLN A 558 17.04 -4.68 15.80
N PHE A 559 15.97 -4.99 16.52
CA PHE A 559 15.35 -6.29 16.60
C PHE A 559 13.90 -6.22 16.11
N ILE A 560 13.51 -7.17 15.26
CA ILE A 560 12.14 -7.42 14.81
C ILE A 560 11.83 -8.88 15.15
N SER A 561 10.72 -9.14 15.85
CA SER A 561 10.31 -10.51 16.16
C SER A 561 9.85 -11.26 14.90
N ASP A 562 9.76 -12.56 15.01
CA ASP A 562 9.19 -13.46 14.01
C ASP A 562 7.74 -13.08 13.65
N VAL A 563 7.33 -13.46 12.44
CA VAL A 563 5.97 -13.40 11.96
C VAL A 563 5.64 -14.67 11.18
N TYR A 564 4.38 -15.03 11.09
CA TYR A 564 3.96 -16.11 10.18
C TYR A 564 3.22 -15.52 8.96
N GLN A 565 3.32 -16.24 7.84
CA GLN A 565 2.54 -15.95 6.65
C GLN A 565 1.21 -16.73 6.75
N ASN A 566 0.10 -15.99 6.70
CA ASN A 566 -1.21 -16.62 6.61
C ASN A 566 -1.35 -17.26 5.23
N ASP A 567 -2.12 -18.33 5.11
CA ASP A 567 -2.38 -19.03 3.85
C ASP A 567 -1.13 -19.67 3.18
N VAL A 568 0.01 -19.70 3.88
CA VAL A 568 1.22 -20.42 3.47
C VAL A 568 1.57 -21.42 4.55
N PHE A 569 1.67 -22.68 4.17
CA PHE A 569 1.90 -23.79 5.11
C PHE A 569 3.23 -24.49 4.84
N ASP A 570 3.85 -24.98 5.89
CA ASP A 570 5.00 -25.86 5.81
C ASP A 570 4.57 -27.30 5.46
N ALA A 571 5.54 -28.21 5.30
CA ALA A 571 5.25 -29.60 4.98
C ALA A 571 4.48 -30.36 6.08
N ALA A 572 4.41 -29.83 7.30
CA ALA A 572 3.65 -30.38 8.43
C ALA A 572 2.25 -29.76 8.58
N GLY A 573 1.89 -28.80 7.72
CA GLY A 573 0.60 -28.13 7.74
C GLY A 573 0.51 -26.96 8.72
N ASN A 574 1.65 -26.50 9.28
CA ASN A 574 1.68 -25.29 10.11
C ASN A 574 1.91 -24.05 9.25
N ASN A 575 1.44 -22.88 9.70
CA ASN A 575 1.74 -21.63 9.03
C ASN A 575 3.25 -21.42 8.89
N PHE A 576 3.68 -21.00 7.70
CA PHE A 576 5.10 -20.72 7.42
C PHE A 576 5.60 -19.55 8.27
N VAL A 577 6.64 -19.80 9.07
CA VAL A 577 7.23 -18.81 9.97
C VAL A 577 8.42 -18.12 9.29
N VAL A 578 8.40 -16.79 9.30
CA VAL A 578 9.53 -15.94 8.93
C VAL A 578 10.24 -15.52 10.21
N ASP A 579 11.47 -15.96 10.40
CA ASP A 579 12.24 -15.75 11.62
C ASP A 579 12.44 -14.27 11.96
N GLY A 580 12.60 -13.97 13.25
CA GLY A 580 12.99 -12.65 13.71
C GLY A 580 14.43 -12.29 13.33
N GLN A 581 14.72 -11.00 13.21
CA GLN A 581 16.05 -10.52 12.85
C GLN A 581 16.59 -9.47 13.83
N THR A 582 17.89 -9.60 14.17
CA THR A 582 18.67 -8.54 14.82
C THR A 582 19.75 -8.05 13.88
N THR A 583 19.81 -6.74 13.63
CA THR A 583 20.89 -6.08 12.90
C THR A 583 21.63 -5.09 13.79
N VAL A 584 22.93 -4.92 13.56
CA VAL A 584 23.78 -3.98 14.31
C VAL A 584 24.57 -3.12 13.32
N ASN A 585 24.56 -1.81 13.59
CA ASN A 585 25.35 -0.81 12.86
C ASN A 585 26.37 -0.23 13.84
N LEU A 586 27.61 -0.01 13.37
CA LEU A 586 28.67 0.61 14.16
C LEU A 586 29.21 1.83 13.41
N TYR A 587 29.58 2.87 14.16
CA TYR A 587 30.29 4.00 13.58
C TYR A 587 31.27 4.63 14.57
N ALA A 588 32.30 5.25 14.03
CA ALA A 588 33.25 6.10 14.76
C ALA A 588 33.37 7.46 14.07
N THR A 589 33.34 8.51 14.84
CA THR A 589 33.49 9.91 14.38
C THR A 589 34.65 10.56 15.09
N TYR A 590 35.52 11.22 14.33
CA TYR A 590 36.55 12.11 14.86
C TYR A 590 36.24 13.56 14.50
N LYS A 591 36.22 14.44 15.49
CA LYS A 591 36.00 15.88 15.33
C LYS A 591 37.31 16.62 15.48
N PHE A 592 37.69 17.41 14.47
CA PHE A 592 38.84 18.25 14.51
C PHE A 592 38.46 19.60 15.11
N ASP A 593 39.01 19.93 16.26
CA ASP A 593 38.77 21.18 17.01
C ASP A 593 39.88 22.20 16.86
N GLN A 594 41.02 21.83 16.18
CA GLN A 594 42.19 22.67 15.97
C GLN A 594 42.72 22.55 14.53
N GLY A 595 43.59 23.52 14.15
CA GLY A 595 44.30 23.56 12.87
C GLY A 595 43.39 23.81 11.66
N MET A 596 43.90 23.51 10.46
CA MET A 596 43.22 23.72 9.18
C MET A 596 41.89 22.97 9.06
N MET A 597 41.74 21.85 9.77
CA MET A 597 40.54 21.03 9.77
C MET A 597 39.55 21.37 10.90
N LYS A 598 39.80 22.45 11.68
CA LYS A 598 38.88 22.88 12.75
C LYS A 598 37.43 22.95 12.25
N GLY A 599 36.48 22.39 13.00
CA GLY A 599 35.06 22.31 12.62
C GLY A 599 34.73 21.20 11.62
N THR A 600 35.74 20.36 11.25
CA THR A 600 35.48 19.17 10.42
C THR A 600 35.22 17.96 11.30
N ALA A 601 34.25 17.13 10.94
CA ALA A 601 34.00 15.83 11.52
C ALA A 601 34.06 14.76 10.41
N ILE A 602 34.82 13.70 10.66
CA ILE A 602 34.91 12.56 9.77
C ILE A 602 34.29 11.37 10.50
N THR A 603 33.32 10.73 9.84
CA THR A 603 32.66 9.52 10.35
C THR A 603 32.95 8.36 9.41
N ILE A 604 33.36 7.23 9.98
CA ILE A 604 33.45 5.95 9.29
C ILE A 604 32.45 5.01 9.98
N GLY A 605 31.67 4.29 9.21
CA GLY A 605 30.68 3.38 9.77
C GLY A 605 30.41 2.18 8.89
N ALA A 606 29.82 1.17 9.51
CA ALA A 606 29.29 -0.01 8.83
C ALA A 606 27.84 -0.24 9.25
N ARG A 607 26.97 -0.42 8.29
CA ARG A 607 25.61 -0.92 8.55
C ARG A 607 25.61 -2.44 8.39
N ASN A 608 24.75 -3.08 9.18
CA ASN A 608 24.66 -4.54 9.23
C ASN A 608 26.03 -5.19 9.37
N ILE A 609 26.79 -4.83 10.42
CA ILE A 609 28.19 -5.22 10.61
C ILE A 609 28.40 -6.75 10.60
N PHE A 610 27.38 -7.51 11.02
CA PHE A 610 27.41 -8.98 11.06
C PHE A 610 26.93 -9.63 9.77
N ASP A 611 26.66 -8.86 8.71
CA ASP A 611 26.28 -9.34 7.38
C ASP A 611 25.05 -10.26 7.38
N LYS A 612 24.04 -9.92 8.16
CA LYS A 612 22.81 -10.71 8.28
C LYS A 612 21.95 -10.56 7.03
N ASN A 613 21.64 -11.67 6.39
CA ASN A 613 20.64 -11.70 5.31
C ASN A 613 19.24 -11.54 5.88
N PRO A 614 18.28 -10.97 5.11
CA PRO A 614 16.88 -11.00 5.49
C PRO A 614 16.39 -12.44 5.70
N PRO A 615 15.53 -12.69 6.70
CA PRO A 615 14.89 -13.98 6.85
C PRO A 615 14.08 -14.34 5.60
N LEU A 616 14.13 -15.63 5.23
CA LEU A 616 13.40 -16.11 4.06
C LEU A 616 11.90 -16.16 4.33
N ALA A 617 11.14 -15.67 3.37
CA ALA A 617 9.70 -15.84 3.26
C ALA A 617 9.40 -16.89 2.18
N SER A 618 8.15 -17.27 1.99
CA SER A 618 7.74 -18.24 0.97
C SER A 618 8.12 -17.84 -0.46
N SER A 619 8.24 -16.51 -0.70
CA SER A 619 8.73 -15.94 -1.96
C SER A 619 9.75 -14.84 -1.68
N GLY A 620 11.03 -15.19 -1.57
CA GLY A 620 12.10 -14.24 -1.29
C GLY A 620 12.15 -13.80 0.17
N TYR A 621 11.85 -12.52 0.48
CA TYR A 621 11.84 -11.95 1.83
C TYR A 621 10.74 -10.90 1.98
N LEU A 622 10.34 -10.58 3.23
CA LEU A 622 9.34 -9.56 3.51
C LEU A 622 9.96 -8.16 3.43
N SER A 623 9.88 -7.51 2.26
CA SER A 623 10.45 -6.17 2.01
C SER A 623 9.80 -5.07 2.85
N SER A 624 8.62 -5.29 3.43
CA SER A 624 7.97 -4.39 4.37
C SER A 624 8.65 -4.34 5.75
N LEU A 625 9.42 -5.38 6.12
CA LEU A 625 10.10 -5.51 7.40
C LEU A 625 11.61 -5.41 7.28
N TYR A 626 12.19 -5.99 6.25
CA TYR A 626 13.61 -6.22 6.14
C TYR A 626 14.21 -5.53 4.92
N GLN A 627 15.45 -5.08 5.06
CA GLN A 627 16.24 -4.49 3.98
C GLN A 627 17.14 -5.56 3.37
N PRO A 628 17.25 -5.67 2.03
CA PRO A 628 18.08 -6.68 1.37
C PRO A 628 19.57 -6.37 1.42
N GLN A 629 19.93 -5.20 1.95
CA GLN A 629 21.32 -4.75 1.96
C GLN A 629 22.15 -5.58 2.93
N ALA A 630 23.16 -6.25 2.38
CA ALA A 630 24.25 -6.85 3.12
C ALA A 630 25.06 -5.78 3.89
N ARG A 631 26.11 -6.18 4.57
CA ARG A 631 27.03 -5.23 5.22
C ARG A 631 27.57 -4.24 4.20
N TYR A 632 27.42 -2.94 4.50
CA TYR A 632 28.10 -1.92 3.71
C TYR A 632 28.78 -0.86 4.56
N TRP A 633 29.95 -0.40 4.08
CA TRP A 633 30.76 0.60 4.72
C TRP A 633 30.43 1.97 4.13
N TYR A 634 30.49 3.01 4.96
CA TYR A 634 30.30 4.37 4.51
C TYR A 634 31.25 5.33 5.22
N THR A 635 31.57 6.42 4.56
CA THR A 635 32.31 7.55 5.13
C THR A 635 31.51 8.82 4.93
N SER A 636 31.50 9.69 5.94
CA SER A 636 30.88 11.01 5.88
C SER A 636 31.84 12.07 6.37
N ILE A 637 31.91 13.19 5.67
CA ILE A 637 32.68 14.36 6.09
C ILE A 637 31.71 15.52 6.24
N LYS A 638 31.69 16.13 7.43
CA LYS A 638 30.88 17.31 7.75
C LYS A 638 31.79 18.46 8.15
N LYS A 639 31.65 19.63 7.51
CA LYS A 639 32.33 20.86 7.87
C LYS A 639 31.33 21.86 8.45
N SER A 640 31.64 22.40 9.62
CA SER A 640 30.95 23.55 10.22
C SER A 640 31.86 24.78 10.10
N PHE A 641 31.32 25.87 9.57
CA PHE A 641 32.03 27.13 9.35
C PHE A 641 31.77 28.11 10.49
#